data_9bac73ed77707b9b62fa2eb9d8168079
#
_entry.id   9bac73ed77707b9b62fa2eb9d8168079
#
_cell.length_a   1.000
_cell.length_b   1.000
_cell.length_c   1.000
_cell.angle_alpha   90.00
_cell.angle_beta   90.00
_cell.angle_gamma   90.00
#
_symmetry.space_group_name_H-M   'P 1'
#
loop_
_entity.id
_entity.type
_entity.pdbx_description
1 polymer ?
#
loop_
_entity_poly.entity_id
_entity_poly.type
_entity_poly.pdbx_seq_one_letter_code
_entity_poly.pdbx_strand_id
1 'polypeptide(L)'
;MSSVESHQEQLSQSDPSPSPNSCSSFELIDMDAGGLYEPVSPHWFYCKIIDSKETWIPFNSEDSQQLEEAYDSGKDCNGRVVPTDGGRYDVHLGERMRYAVYWDELASEVRRCTWFYKGDKDNKYVPYSESFSQVLEETYMLAVTLDEWKKKLESPNREIIILHNPKLMVHYQPVAGSDEWGSTPTEQGRPRTVKRGAENISVDIHCGEPLQIDHLVFVVHGIGPACDLRFRSIVQCVNDFRSVSLNLLQTHFKKAQENQQIGRVEFLPVNWHSPLHSTGVDVDLQRITLPSINRLRHFTNDTILDVFFYNSPTYCQTIVDTVASEMNRIYTLFLQRNPNFKGGVSIAGHSLGSLILFDILTNQKDSLEGIDNEKALCTDRDLQEMGIPLGPRKKLLNYFGTRKHSVGINRPTIPSASEVNSPKESEFCSTRNVTKNDDCLDVGIGQVSIRYPRLNYKPEIFFAFGSPIGMFLTVRGLKRIDPNYKFPTCKGFFNIYHPFDPVAYRIEPMVVPDVEFEPMLIPHHKGRKRMHLELREGLTRMSMDLKNNLLGSLRMAWKSFTRGPYPALQASETAEETEVEPESSSEKSSDVNTEETPVIIKEEVPPINVGMLNGGQRIDYVLQEKPIESFNEYLFALQSHLCYWESEDTVLLVLKEIYQTQGIFLDQPLQ
;
A
#
# COMPACT_ATOMS: atom_id res chain seq x y z
N MET A 1 -31.47 56.35 31.33
CA MET A 1 -32.44 56.29 32.42
C MET A 1 -32.50 54.84 32.79
N SER A 2 -31.74 54.53 33.70
CA SER A 2 -31.90 54.21 35.12
C SER A 2 -32.43 52.78 35.25
N SER A 3 -31.62 51.96 35.69
CA SER A 3 -31.11 51.60 37.03
C SER A 3 -31.96 50.44 37.61
N VAL A 4 -31.32 49.45 38.04
CA VAL A 4 -30.69 49.10 39.29
C VAL A 4 -31.30 47.81 39.86
N GLU A 5 -30.50 46.74 40.03
CA GLU A 5 -30.16 46.08 41.31
C GLU A 5 -31.31 45.37 42.07
N SER A 6 -31.22 44.32 42.77
CA SER A 6 -30.16 43.45 43.34
C SER A 6 -30.82 42.57 44.41
N HIS A 7 -30.09 41.55 44.84
CA HIS A 7 -30.13 40.81 46.13
C HIS A 7 -31.22 39.77 46.37
N GLN A 8 -30.88 38.53 46.56
CA GLN A 8 -30.23 37.80 47.67
C GLN A 8 -31.20 37.41 48.81
N GLU A 9 -30.98 36.17 49.24
CA GLU A 9 -31.16 35.50 50.53
C GLU A 9 -32.45 34.70 50.74
N GLN A 10 -32.32 33.40 50.89
CA GLN A 10 -31.97 32.53 52.02
C GLN A 10 -33.12 32.12 52.91
N LEU A 11 -33.13 30.78 53.21
CA LEU A 11 -33.59 30.10 54.46
C LEU A 11 -35.12 29.96 54.71
N SER A 12 -35.67 28.81 54.95
CA SER A 12 -35.45 27.75 55.88
C SER A 12 -36.71 26.91 56.05
N GLN A 13 -36.54 25.61 56.24
CA GLN A 13 -37.18 24.69 57.17
C GLN A 13 -38.68 24.79 57.49
N SER A 14 -39.38 23.64 57.30
CA SER A 14 -39.93 22.86 58.46
C SER A 14 -40.88 21.75 58.01
N ASP A 15 -40.56 20.53 58.43
CA ASP A 15 -41.50 19.41 58.63
C ASP A 15 -42.63 19.79 59.65
N PRO A 16 -43.76 19.05 59.74
CA PRO A 16 -43.72 17.70 60.26
C PRO A 16 -44.79 16.71 59.75
N SER A 17 -44.50 15.43 59.97
CA SER A 17 -45.39 14.28 59.95
C SER A 17 -46.54 14.37 61.01
N PRO A 18 -47.60 13.48 60.95
CA PRO A 18 -47.45 12.15 61.50
C PRO A 18 -48.25 11.01 60.84
N SER A 19 -47.72 9.79 61.03
CA SER A 19 -48.39 8.49 60.91
C SER A 19 -49.58 8.29 61.83
N PRO A 20 -50.42 7.17 61.84
CA PRO A 20 -49.90 5.80 61.88
C PRO A 20 -50.76 4.65 61.24
N ASN A 21 -50.19 3.43 61.30
CA ASN A 21 -50.81 2.09 61.41
C ASN A 21 -51.23 1.40 60.12
N SER A 22 -50.92 0.17 59.82
CA SER A 22 -50.44 -0.99 60.59
C SER A 22 -50.21 -2.17 59.63
N CYS A 23 -49.24 -3.03 59.93
CA CYS A 23 -49.15 -4.48 59.62
C CYS A 23 -49.02 -4.95 58.23
N SER A 24 -47.79 -5.33 57.86
CA SER A 24 -47.33 -6.72 57.92
C SER A 24 -45.85 -6.72 57.55
N SER A 25 -45.08 -7.25 58.48
CA SER A 25 -43.68 -7.59 58.28
C SER A 25 -43.56 -8.69 57.19
N PHE A 26 -43.31 -8.26 55.98
CA PHE A 26 -42.57 -9.11 55.03
C PHE A 26 -41.10 -8.73 55.19
N GLU A 27 -40.30 -9.66 55.69
CA GLU A 27 -38.88 -9.63 55.62
C GLU A 27 -38.55 -9.41 54.17
N LEU A 28 -38.01 -8.23 53.81
CA LEU A 28 -37.27 -8.00 52.61
C LEU A 28 -36.05 -8.92 52.68
N ILE A 29 -36.19 -10.12 52.12
CA ILE A 29 -35.04 -10.91 51.72
C ILE A 29 -34.24 -10.00 50.83
N ASP A 30 -33.06 -9.73 51.28
CA ASP A 30 -32.01 -8.98 50.56
C ASP A 30 -31.80 -9.67 49.20
N MET A 31 -32.51 -9.22 48.16
CA MET A 31 -32.37 -9.65 46.77
C MET A 31 -31.22 -8.87 46.09
N ASP A 32 -30.11 -8.76 46.77
CA ASP A 32 -28.93 -8.06 46.28
C ASP A 32 -27.80 -9.05 45.86
N ALA A 33 -28.20 -10.11 45.13
CA ALA A 33 -27.23 -11.07 44.54
C ALA A 33 -27.47 -11.35 43.04
N GLY A 34 -28.47 -10.77 42.40
CA GLY A 34 -28.61 -10.82 40.95
C GLY A 34 -27.79 -9.70 40.31
N GLY A 35 -26.69 -10.02 39.65
CA GLY A 35 -25.92 -9.05 38.90
C GLY A 35 -26.83 -8.32 37.89
N LEU A 36 -26.68 -7.01 37.78
CA LEU A 36 -27.40 -6.25 36.78
C LEU A 36 -26.89 -6.69 35.39
N TYR A 37 -27.80 -7.18 34.55
CA TYR A 37 -27.45 -7.48 33.15
C TYR A 37 -27.24 -6.18 32.39
N GLU A 38 -26.08 -6.05 31.79
CA GLU A 38 -25.73 -4.98 30.85
C GLU A 38 -25.59 -5.55 29.44
N PRO A 39 -26.31 -5.00 28.43
CA PRO A 39 -26.14 -5.43 27.05
C PRO A 39 -24.75 -5.09 26.56
N VAL A 40 -24.18 -5.98 25.76
CA VAL A 40 -22.85 -5.76 25.12
C VAL A 40 -23.02 -4.96 23.85
N SER A 41 -22.13 -4.00 23.63
CA SER A 41 -22.05 -3.26 22.37
C SER A 41 -21.48 -4.17 21.27
N PRO A 42 -22.19 -4.33 20.15
CA PRO A 42 -21.68 -5.11 19.04
C PRO A 42 -20.54 -4.38 18.31
N HIS A 43 -19.66 -5.15 17.73
CA HIS A 43 -18.61 -4.65 16.84
C HIS A 43 -18.61 -5.44 15.55
N TRP A 44 -18.37 -4.77 14.40
CA TRP A 44 -18.39 -5.39 13.09
C TRP A 44 -17.03 -5.92 12.72
N PHE A 45 -17.00 -7.11 12.07
CA PHE A 45 -15.81 -7.80 11.60
C PHE A 45 -16.03 -8.27 10.16
N TYR A 46 -14.93 -8.38 9.43
CA TYR A 46 -14.92 -9.02 8.09
C TYR A 46 -13.95 -10.18 8.05
N CYS A 47 -14.27 -11.18 7.22
CA CYS A 47 -13.44 -12.36 7.02
C CYS A 47 -12.42 -12.10 5.92
N LYS A 48 -11.15 -12.42 6.18
CA LYS A 48 -10.08 -12.40 5.18
C LYS A 48 -9.35 -13.74 5.18
N ILE A 49 -9.06 -14.26 3.99
CA ILE A 49 -8.24 -15.46 3.84
C ILE A 49 -6.77 -15.05 3.85
N ILE A 50 -6.05 -15.44 4.90
CA ILE A 50 -4.62 -15.21 5.06
C ILE A 50 -3.95 -16.57 5.21
N ASP A 51 -2.96 -16.90 4.36
CA ASP A 51 -2.27 -18.19 4.35
C ASP A 51 -3.25 -19.39 4.30
N SER A 52 -4.26 -19.30 3.45
CA SER A 52 -5.34 -20.30 3.29
C SER A 52 -6.17 -20.53 4.57
N LYS A 53 -6.19 -19.55 5.49
CA LYS A 53 -6.98 -19.59 6.72
C LYS A 53 -7.92 -18.40 6.80
N GLU A 54 -9.14 -18.65 7.21
CA GLU A 54 -10.09 -17.61 7.55
C GLU A 54 -9.62 -16.84 8.80
N THR A 55 -9.46 -15.53 8.66
CA THR A 55 -9.09 -14.65 9.75
C THR A 55 -10.11 -13.52 9.82
N TRP A 56 -10.71 -13.35 10.99
CA TRP A 56 -11.67 -12.27 11.26
C TRP A 56 -10.95 -11.03 11.72
N ILE A 57 -11.16 -9.92 11.01
CA ILE A 57 -10.51 -8.63 11.24
C ILE A 57 -11.60 -7.64 11.66
N PRO A 58 -11.42 -6.90 12.75
CA PRO A 58 -12.37 -5.86 13.14
C PRO A 58 -12.34 -4.71 12.13
N PHE A 59 -13.49 -4.11 11.87
CA PHE A 59 -13.53 -2.77 11.31
C PHE A 59 -12.96 -1.78 12.32
N ASN A 60 -12.48 -0.63 11.86
CA ASN A 60 -12.16 0.47 12.76
C ASN A 60 -13.42 0.96 13.48
N SER A 61 -13.24 1.73 14.55
CA SER A 61 -14.36 2.17 15.39
C SER A 61 -15.40 2.99 14.64
N GLU A 62 -14.96 3.89 13.76
CA GLU A 62 -15.85 4.76 12.96
C GLU A 62 -16.67 3.96 11.96
N ASP A 63 -16.04 3.08 11.20
CA ASP A 63 -16.72 2.21 10.22
C ASP A 63 -17.70 1.26 10.93
N SER A 64 -17.29 0.67 12.07
CA SER A 64 -18.16 -0.20 12.87
C SER A 64 -19.39 0.55 13.40
N GLN A 65 -19.22 1.79 13.84
CA GLN A 65 -20.31 2.65 14.25
C GLN A 65 -21.26 2.99 13.10
N GLN A 66 -20.73 3.38 11.93
CA GLN A 66 -21.53 3.67 10.74
C GLN A 66 -22.33 2.44 10.28
N LEU A 67 -21.74 1.25 10.33
CA LEU A 67 -22.41 -0.02 10.04
C LEU A 67 -23.55 -0.28 11.04
N GLU A 68 -23.33 -0.03 12.32
CA GLU A 68 -24.34 -0.21 13.38
C GLU A 68 -25.48 0.79 13.23
N GLU A 69 -25.20 2.08 13.02
CA GLU A 69 -26.22 3.11 12.78
C GLU A 69 -27.06 2.77 11.54
N ALA A 70 -26.38 2.26 10.49
CA ALA A 70 -27.05 1.82 9.28
C ALA A 70 -27.94 0.60 9.55
N TYR A 71 -27.54 -0.33 10.39
CA TYR A 71 -28.29 -1.52 10.79
C TYR A 71 -29.50 -1.15 11.67
N ASP A 72 -29.32 -0.31 12.68
CA ASP A 72 -30.36 0.07 13.66
C ASP A 72 -31.44 1.00 13.09
N SER A 73 -31.15 1.66 11.96
CA SER A 73 -32.13 2.60 11.37
C SER A 73 -33.46 1.97 10.90
N GLY A 74 -33.66 0.66 11.10
CA GLY A 74 -34.92 -0.08 10.95
C GLY A 74 -35.58 -0.09 9.58
N LYS A 75 -34.94 0.49 8.55
CA LYS A 75 -35.38 0.41 7.17
C LYS A 75 -34.78 -0.87 6.59
N ASP A 76 -35.53 -1.51 5.71
CA ASP A 76 -35.11 -2.72 5.01
C ASP A 76 -33.60 -2.68 4.69
N CYS A 77 -32.82 -3.57 5.31
CA CYS A 77 -31.37 -3.66 5.07
C CYS A 77 -31.04 -4.09 3.64
N ASN A 78 -32.06 -4.57 2.89
CA ASN A 78 -31.93 -4.97 1.49
C ASN A 78 -31.63 -3.75 0.62
N GLY A 79 -30.45 -3.76 0.00
CA GLY A 79 -29.96 -2.69 -0.88
C GLY A 79 -29.22 -1.56 -0.16
N ARG A 80 -28.99 -1.64 1.15
CA ARG A 80 -28.22 -0.63 1.87
C ARG A 80 -26.72 -0.92 1.75
N VAL A 81 -25.98 0.08 1.27
CA VAL A 81 -24.53 0.03 1.05
C VAL A 81 -23.87 1.05 1.96
N VAL A 82 -22.88 0.62 2.75
CA VAL A 82 -22.09 1.47 3.65
C VAL A 82 -20.64 1.47 3.19
N PRO A 83 -20.07 2.62 2.81
CA PRO A 83 -18.65 2.71 2.50
C PRO A 83 -17.80 2.54 3.76
N THR A 84 -16.72 1.78 3.64
CA THR A 84 -15.79 1.48 4.73
C THR A 84 -14.34 1.62 4.28
N ASP A 85 -13.40 1.61 5.22
CA ASP A 85 -11.96 1.77 4.97
C ASP A 85 -11.67 3.01 4.08
N GLY A 86 -12.18 4.16 4.51
CA GLY A 86 -12.00 5.41 3.77
C GLY A 86 -12.68 5.44 2.40
N GLY A 87 -13.72 4.61 2.17
CA GLY A 87 -14.47 4.52 0.93
C GLY A 87 -13.85 3.60 -0.13
N ARG A 88 -12.87 2.78 0.25
CA ARG A 88 -12.23 1.78 -0.63
C ARG A 88 -13.02 0.50 -0.75
N TYR A 89 -13.92 0.25 0.18
CA TYR A 89 -14.81 -0.90 0.19
C TYR A 89 -16.25 -0.48 0.46
N ASP A 90 -17.18 -1.23 -0.09
CA ASP A 90 -18.60 -1.10 0.16
C ASP A 90 -19.13 -2.35 0.87
N VAL A 91 -19.80 -2.17 2.00
CA VAL A 91 -20.49 -3.24 2.72
C VAL A 91 -21.98 -3.23 2.36
N HIS A 92 -22.42 -4.32 1.75
CA HIS A 92 -23.84 -4.57 1.46
C HIS A 92 -24.48 -5.24 2.69
N LEU A 93 -25.17 -4.47 3.50
CA LEU A 93 -25.70 -4.93 4.80
C LEU A 93 -26.68 -6.09 4.67
N GLY A 94 -27.52 -6.10 3.64
CA GLY A 94 -28.48 -7.18 3.41
C GLY A 94 -27.81 -8.51 3.05
N GLU A 95 -26.72 -8.45 2.32
CA GLU A 95 -25.96 -9.62 1.87
C GLU A 95 -24.89 -10.06 2.88
N ARG A 96 -24.54 -9.21 3.85
CA ARG A 96 -23.41 -9.41 4.76
C ARG A 96 -22.09 -9.63 4.01
N MET A 97 -21.89 -8.85 2.94
CA MET A 97 -20.71 -8.95 2.10
C MET A 97 -20.04 -7.59 1.94
N ARG A 98 -18.72 -7.59 1.88
CA ARG A 98 -17.83 -6.44 1.66
C ARG A 98 -17.15 -6.58 0.31
N TYR A 99 -17.26 -5.57 -0.55
CA TYR A 99 -16.75 -5.53 -1.92
C TYR A 99 -15.71 -4.42 -2.07
N ALA A 100 -14.62 -4.72 -2.76
CA ALA A 100 -13.64 -3.70 -3.13
C ALA A 100 -14.21 -2.77 -4.22
N VAL A 101 -13.91 -1.47 -4.12
CA VAL A 101 -14.45 -0.44 -5.03
C VAL A 101 -13.52 -0.21 -6.23
N TYR A 102 -12.23 -0.14 -5.98
CA TYR A 102 -11.27 0.33 -6.99
C TYR A 102 -10.50 -0.79 -7.70
N TRP A 103 -10.52 -2.01 -7.17
CA TRP A 103 -9.79 -3.16 -7.71
C TRP A 103 -10.61 -4.44 -7.60
N ASP A 104 -10.19 -5.47 -8.33
CA ASP A 104 -10.83 -6.77 -8.27
C ASP A 104 -10.30 -7.56 -7.07
N GLU A 105 -11.18 -7.94 -6.16
CA GLU A 105 -10.92 -8.77 -5.00
C GLU A 105 -12.16 -9.63 -4.70
N LEU A 106 -11.94 -10.82 -4.18
CA LEU A 106 -13.06 -11.67 -3.75
C LEU A 106 -13.82 -10.98 -2.60
N ALA A 107 -15.14 -10.98 -2.69
CA ALA A 107 -15.97 -10.43 -1.66
C ALA A 107 -15.75 -11.13 -0.31
N SER A 108 -15.75 -10.37 0.77
CA SER A 108 -15.53 -10.83 2.13
C SER A 108 -16.83 -10.88 2.92
N GLU A 109 -17.03 -11.97 3.69
CA GLU A 109 -18.16 -12.03 4.64
C GLU A 109 -17.98 -11.00 5.75
N VAL A 110 -19.08 -10.37 6.16
CA VAL A 110 -19.14 -9.38 7.24
C VAL A 110 -20.09 -9.88 8.33
N ARG A 111 -19.72 -9.70 9.59
CA ARG A 111 -20.54 -10.08 10.75
C ARG A 111 -20.61 -8.97 11.78
N ARG A 112 -21.80 -8.84 12.36
CA ARG A 112 -22.07 -8.09 13.58
C ARG A 112 -21.78 -8.99 14.78
N CYS A 113 -20.74 -8.70 15.56
CA CYS A 113 -20.16 -9.65 16.51
C CYS A 113 -20.32 -9.16 17.96
N THR A 114 -20.80 -10.06 18.81
CA THR A 114 -20.91 -9.85 20.27
C THR A 114 -20.23 -10.98 21.05
N TRP A 115 -20.07 -12.17 20.44
CA TRP A 115 -19.52 -13.36 21.08
C TRP A 115 -18.41 -13.98 20.26
N PHE A 116 -17.35 -14.42 20.94
CA PHE A 116 -16.12 -14.92 20.33
C PHE A 116 -15.62 -16.17 21.04
N TYR A 117 -14.97 -17.06 20.30
CA TYR A 117 -14.23 -18.18 20.87
C TYR A 117 -12.78 -18.18 20.40
N LYS A 118 -11.90 -18.71 21.23
CA LYS A 118 -10.47 -18.78 20.91
C LYS A 118 -10.21 -19.85 19.85
N GLY A 119 -9.58 -19.49 18.75
CA GLY A 119 -9.19 -20.39 17.69
C GLY A 119 -8.08 -21.37 18.10
N ASP A 120 -7.90 -22.47 17.36
CA ASP A 120 -7.01 -23.58 17.74
C ASP A 120 -5.51 -23.28 17.63
N LYS A 121 -5.10 -22.47 16.66
CA LYS A 121 -3.69 -22.39 16.26
C LYS A 121 -3.01 -21.06 16.53
N ASP A 122 -3.73 -19.95 16.49
CA ASP A 122 -3.11 -18.61 16.40
C ASP A 122 -3.44 -17.70 17.60
N ASN A 123 -4.01 -18.25 18.67
CA ASN A 123 -4.52 -17.45 19.82
C ASN A 123 -5.51 -16.35 19.43
N LYS A 124 -5.96 -16.29 18.18
CA LYS A 124 -6.93 -15.32 17.67
C LYS A 124 -8.34 -15.75 18.04
N TYR A 125 -9.19 -14.76 18.26
CA TYR A 125 -10.60 -14.99 18.52
C TYR A 125 -11.39 -15.01 17.21
N VAL A 126 -12.34 -15.95 17.13
CA VAL A 126 -13.23 -16.15 15.99
C VAL A 126 -14.65 -15.79 16.44
N PRO A 127 -15.37 -14.93 15.71
CA PRO A 127 -16.75 -14.59 16.07
C PRO A 127 -17.70 -15.75 15.76
N TYR A 128 -18.67 -15.97 16.63
CA TYR A 128 -19.82 -16.83 16.31
C TYR A 128 -20.70 -16.21 15.22
N SER A 129 -21.57 -17.02 14.61
CA SER A 129 -22.59 -16.48 13.71
C SER A 129 -23.54 -15.55 14.45
N GLU A 130 -24.12 -14.57 13.76
CA GLU A 130 -25.03 -13.58 14.36
C GLU A 130 -26.21 -14.25 15.08
N SER A 131 -26.83 -15.25 14.42
CA SER A 131 -27.95 -16.00 14.98
C SER A 131 -27.59 -16.78 16.25
N PHE A 132 -26.41 -17.40 16.28
CA PHE A 132 -25.98 -18.14 17.47
C PHE A 132 -25.50 -17.19 18.59
N SER A 133 -24.90 -16.08 18.25
CA SER A 133 -24.54 -15.04 19.20
C SER A 133 -25.77 -14.48 19.94
N GLN A 134 -26.89 -14.37 19.23
CA GLN A 134 -28.17 -13.99 19.87
C GLN A 134 -28.65 -15.03 20.89
N VAL A 135 -28.59 -16.32 20.56
CA VAL A 135 -28.94 -17.41 21.50
C VAL A 135 -28.02 -17.41 22.73
N LEU A 136 -26.72 -17.16 22.52
CA LEU A 136 -25.76 -17.02 23.62
C LEU A 136 -26.09 -15.83 24.51
N GLU A 137 -26.45 -14.69 23.93
CA GLU A 137 -26.78 -13.46 24.67
C GLU A 137 -28.06 -13.63 25.48
N GLU A 138 -29.12 -14.20 24.91
CA GLU A 138 -30.36 -14.50 25.61
C GLU A 138 -30.13 -15.45 26.80
N THR A 139 -29.32 -16.51 26.57
CA THR A 139 -28.98 -17.47 27.63
C THR A 139 -28.14 -16.82 28.73
N TYR A 140 -27.18 -15.96 28.35
CA TYR A 140 -26.37 -15.22 29.31
C TYR A 140 -27.20 -14.25 30.13
N MET A 141 -28.09 -13.49 29.48
CA MET A 141 -29.03 -12.59 30.16
C MET A 141 -29.86 -13.34 31.21
N LEU A 142 -30.43 -14.49 30.84
CA LEU A 142 -31.20 -15.32 31.78
C LEU A 142 -30.31 -15.85 32.91
N ALA A 143 -29.08 -16.29 32.62
CA ALA A 143 -28.16 -16.77 33.64
C ALA A 143 -27.75 -15.70 34.64
N VAL A 144 -27.56 -14.44 34.19
CA VAL A 144 -27.26 -13.29 35.05
C VAL A 144 -28.48 -12.90 35.89
N THR A 145 -29.66 -12.78 35.23
CA THR A 145 -30.88 -12.32 35.90
C THR A 145 -31.39 -13.29 36.96
N LEU A 146 -31.24 -14.60 36.70
CA LEU A 146 -31.73 -15.67 37.62
C LEU A 146 -30.62 -16.20 38.53
N ASP A 147 -29.39 -15.74 38.38
CA ASP A 147 -28.18 -16.28 39.00
C ASP A 147 -28.04 -17.83 38.81
N GLU A 148 -28.51 -18.32 37.66
CA GLU A 148 -28.45 -19.71 37.31
C GLU A 148 -27.37 -19.98 36.25
N TRP A 149 -26.23 -20.46 36.68
CA TRP A 149 -25.07 -20.75 35.85
C TRP A 149 -25.01 -22.23 35.44
N LYS A 150 -23.94 -22.61 34.72
CA LYS A 150 -23.70 -23.94 34.09
C LYS A 150 -24.71 -24.28 32.98
N LYS A 151 -25.24 -23.23 32.32
CA LYS A 151 -26.11 -23.44 31.14
C LYS A 151 -25.31 -24.05 30.01
N LYS A 152 -25.82 -25.15 29.45
CA LYS A 152 -25.24 -25.88 28.31
C LYS A 152 -26.02 -25.55 27.05
N LEU A 153 -25.31 -25.14 26.01
CA LEU A 153 -25.82 -24.84 24.68
C LEU A 153 -25.16 -25.73 23.65
N GLU A 154 -25.90 -26.13 22.65
CA GLU A 154 -25.37 -26.85 21.50
C GLU A 154 -25.41 -25.95 20.26
N SER A 155 -24.26 -25.81 19.60
CA SER A 155 -24.16 -25.04 18.36
C SER A 155 -24.71 -25.85 17.18
N PRO A 156 -25.03 -25.21 16.05
CA PRO A 156 -25.44 -25.91 14.82
C PRO A 156 -24.46 -27.00 14.36
N ASN A 157 -23.18 -26.89 14.73
CA ASN A 157 -22.13 -27.83 14.41
C ASN A 157 -21.95 -28.96 15.44
N ARG A 158 -22.92 -29.14 16.36
CA ARG A 158 -22.85 -30.09 17.48
C ARG A 158 -21.72 -29.85 18.47
N GLU A 159 -21.21 -28.60 18.51
CA GLU A 159 -20.24 -28.14 19.50
C GLU A 159 -20.99 -27.69 20.77
N ILE A 160 -20.38 -27.90 21.93
CA ILE A 160 -21.01 -27.65 23.21
C ILE A 160 -20.40 -26.43 23.86
N ILE A 161 -21.22 -25.42 24.19
CA ILE A 161 -20.80 -24.24 24.92
C ILE A 161 -21.42 -24.30 26.33
N ILE A 162 -20.58 -24.07 27.35
CA ILE A 162 -21.02 -24.07 28.77
C ILE A 162 -20.70 -22.69 29.38
N LEU A 163 -21.71 -22.03 29.88
CA LEU A 163 -21.60 -20.78 30.61
C LEU A 163 -21.47 -21.12 32.11
N HIS A 164 -20.26 -21.24 32.63
CA HIS A 164 -20.00 -21.61 34.03
C HIS A 164 -20.25 -20.45 35.01
N ASN A 165 -19.84 -19.26 34.66
CA ASN A 165 -20.06 -18.00 35.37
C ASN A 165 -19.69 -16.83 34.44
N PRO A 166 -19.87 -15.56 34.83
CA PRO A 166 -19.58 -14.39 33.96
C PRO A 166 -18.13 -14.32 33.43
N LYS A 167 -17.20 -14.91 34.17
CA LYS A 167 -15.76 -14.88 33.84
C LYS A 167 -15.26 -16.15 33.14
N LEU A 168 -16.01 -17.25 33.26
CA LEU A 168 -15.61 -18.56 32.74
C LEU A 168 -16.69 -19.13 31.83
N MET A 169 -16.45 -19.07 30.55
CA MET A 169 -17.30 -19.62 29.49
C MET A 169 -16.40 -20.45 28.57
N VAL A 170 -16.84 -21.67 28.24
CA VAL A 170 -16.01 -22.66 27.57
C VAL A 170 -16.75 -23.29 26.40
N HIS A 171 -16.05 -23.47 25.31
CA HIS A 171 -16.51 -24.11 24.09
C HIS A 171 -15.77 -25.42 23.89
N TYR A 172 -16.51 -26.53 23.75
CA TYR A 172 -15.98 -27.87 23.50
C TYR A 172 -16.30 -28.34 22.07
N GLN A 173 -15.29 -28.79 21.36
CA GLN A 173 -15.47 -29.40 20.04
C GLN A 173 -15.84 -30.90 20.18
N PRO A 174 -16.67 -31.44 19.26
CA PRO A 174 -16.89 -32.87 19.20
C PRO A 174 -15.57 -33.58 18.83
N VAL A 175 -15.25 -34.65 19.54
CA VAL A 175 -14.10 -35.48 19.22
C VAL A 175 -14.40 -36.22 17.93
N ALA A 176 -13.63 -36.00 16.87
CA ALA A 176 -13.68 -36.81 15.66
C ALA A 176 -13.11 -38.21 15.97
N GLY A 177 -13.98 -39.21 16.10
CA GLY A 177 -13.61 -40.61 16.31
C GLY A 177 -14.17 -41.23 17.59
N SER A 178 -15.49 -41.34 17.70
CA SER A 178 -16.10 -42.32 18.56
C SER A 178 -16.87 -43.32 17.67
N ASP A 179 -16.35 -44.53 17.65
CA ASP A 179 -17.03 -45.68 17.09
C ASP A 179 -18.46 -45.80 17.61
N GLU A 180 -19.30 -46.43 16.81
CA GLU A 180 -20.76 -46.61 16.95
C GLU A 180 -21.23 -47.33 18.22
N TRP A 181 -20.64 -47.08 19.38
CA TRP A 181 -21.17 -47.67 20.62
C TRP A 181 -21.31 -46.62 21.74
N GLY A 182 -22.50 -46.09 21.76
CA GLY A 182 -23.31 -45.66 22.90
C GLY A 182 -22.60 -45.06 24.11
N SER A 183 -21.67 -44.12 23.96
CA SER A 183 -21.21 -43.30 25.03
C SER A 183 -21.82 -41.89 24.85
N THR A 184 -22.48 -41.40 25.90
CA THR A 184 -22.85 -39.99 26.03
C THR A 184 -21.70 -39.09 25.60
N PRO A 185 -21.94 -37.97 24.91
CA PRO A 185 -20.91 -37.01 24.54
C PRO A 185 -20.18 -36.55 25.81
N THR A 186 -19.08 -37.21 26.12
CA THR A 186 -18.21 -36.81 27.23
C THR A 186 -17.46 -35.54 26.83
N GLU A 187 -17.39 -34.62 27.75
CA GLU A 187 -16.75 -33.27 27.71
C GLU A 187 -15.23 -33.33 27.39
N GLN A 188 -14.75 -34.20 26.51
CA GLN A 188 -13.34 -34.46 26.28
C GLN A 188 -12.74 -33.82 25.02
N GLY A 189 -13.45 -32.86 24.41
CA GLY A 189 -12.85 -31.95 23.43
C GLY A 189 -11.91 -30.94 24.09
N ARG A 190 -10.91 -30.44 23.37
CA ARG A 190 -10.05 -29.35 23.87
C ARG A 190 -10.92 -28.14 24.22
N PRO A 191 -10.92 -27.69 25.49
CA PRO A 191 -11.71 -26.52 25.88
C PRO A 191 -11.15 -25.24 25.26
N ARG A 192 -11.99 -24.47 24.61
CA ARG A 192 -11.69 -23.15 24.07
C ARG A 192 -12.33 -22.09 24.94
N THR A 193 -11.62 -21.01 25.22
CA THR A 193 -12.19 -19.89 25.96
C THR A 193 -13.20 -19.13 25.10
N VAL A 194 -14.36 -18.82 25.68
CA VAL A 194 -15.38 -17.98 25.07
C VAL A 194 -15.32 -16.59 25.74
N LYS A 195 -15.49 -15.56 24.94
CA LYS A 195 -15.51 -14.15 25.35
C LYS A 195 -16.76 -13.46 24.83
N ARG A 196 -17.33 -12.59 25.66
CA ARG A 196 -18.45 -11.71 25.36
C ARG A 196 -17.94 -10.28 25.23
N GLY A 197 -18.27 -9.61 24.13
CA GLY A 197 -17.81 -8.26 23.82
C GLY A 197 -16.42 -8.19 23.17
N ALA A 198 -16.27 -7.30 22.21
CA ALA A 198 -15.01 -7.09 21.49
C ALA A 198 -13.91 -6.51 22.41
N GLU A 199 -14.28 -5.78 23.44
CA GLU A 199 -13.38 -5.23 24.46
C GLU A 199 -12.68 -6.30 25.32
N ASN A 200 -13.23 -7.51 25.35
CA ASN A 200 -12.71 -8.64 26.14
C ASN A 200 -11.79 -9.57 25.33
N ILE A 201 -11.58 -9.27 24.06
CA ILE A 201 -10.62 -9.97 23.20
C ILE A 201 -9.40 -9.05 22.95
N SER A 202 -8.22 -9.67 22.86
CA SER A 202 -6.96 -8.92 22.59
C SER A 202 -6.88 -8.59 21.09
N VAL A 203 -7.70 -7.63 20.65
CA VAL A 203 -7.71 -7.11 19.27
C VAL A 203 -7.54 -5.61 19.34
N ASP A 204 -6.63 -5.10 18.52
CA ASP A 204 -6.42 -3.66 18.39
C ASP A 204 -7.44 -3.08 17.39
N ILE A 205 -8.29 -2.19 17.89
CA ILE A 205 -9.32 -1.51 17.11
C ILE A 205 -8.92 -0.05 16.98
N HIS A 206 -8.50 0.34 15.79
CA HIS A 206 -8.13 1.73 15.50
C HIS A 206 -9.36 2.64 15.40
N CYS A 207 -9.17 3.94 15.58
CA CYS A 207 -10.28 4.91 15.52
C CYS A 207 -10.90 5.02 14.14
N GLY A 208 -10.11 5.13 13.11
CA GLY A 208 -10.52 5.37 11.73
C GLY A 208 -9.49 6.21 10.98
N GLU A 209 -9.79 6.54 9.73
CA GLU A 209 -8.94 7.39 8.88
C GLU A 209 -9.60 8.77 8.72
N PRO A 210 -8.79 9.86 8.60
CA PRO A 210 -9.34 11.17 8.27
C PRO A 210 -10.20 11.11 6.99
N LEU A 211 -11.39 11.69 7.04
CA LEU A 211 -12.32 11.69 5.91
C LEU A 211 -11.82 12.56 4.74
N GLN A 212 -11.12 13.65 5.06
CA GLN A 212 -10.56 14.55 4.06
C GLN A 212 -9.41 13.90 3.33
N ILE A 213 -9.47 13.89 1.99
CA ILE A 213 -8.39 13.43 1.12
C ILE A 213 -7.73 14.67 0.50
N ASP A 214 -6.44 14.84 0.78
CA ASP A 214 -5.67 16.01 0.33
C ASP A 214 -5.00 15.77 -1.01
N HIS A 215 -4.66 14.53 -1.30
CA HIS A 215 -3.92 14.15 -2.49
C HIS A 215 -4.19 12.69 -2.85
N LEU A 216 -4.17 12.37 -4.14
CA LEU A 216 -4.33 11.02 -4.67
C LEU A 216 -3.04 10.53 -5.32
N VAL A 217 -2.60 9.32 -4.99
CA VAL A 217 -1.43 8.70 -5.60
C VAL A 217 -1.81 7.34 -6.20
N PHE A 218 -1.61 7.18 -7.50
CA PHE A 218 -1.70 5.87 -8.16
C PHE A 218 -0.39 5.12 -8.02
N VAL A 219 -0.47 3.84 -7.68
CA VAL A 219 0.71 3.00 -7.43
C VAL A 219 0.73 1.82 -8.40
N VAL A 220 1.74 1.79 -9.28
CA VAL A 220 1.92 0.73 -10.30
C VAL A 220 3.03 -0.22 -9.86
N HIS A 221 2.70 -1.51 -9.80
CA HIS A 221 3.64 -2.55 -9.36
C HIS A 221 4.66 -2.95 -10.45
N GLY A 222 5.70 -3.71 -10.03
CA GLY A 222 6.74 -4.26 -10.88
C GLY A 222 6.33 -5.54 -11.61
N ILE A 223 7.27 -6.47 -11.74
CA ILE A 223 7.05 -7.78 -12.36
C ILE A 223 6.28 -8.72 -11.45
N GLY A 224 5.53 -9.64 -12.05
CA GLY A 224 4.83 -10.72 -11.36
C GLY A 224 3.57 -10.30 -10.59
N PRO A 225 2.81 -11.28 -10.11
CA PRO A 225 1.57 -11.07 -9.36
C PRO A 225 1.83 -10.65 -7.90
N ALA A 226 3.04 -10.89 -7.39
CA ALA A 226 3.45 -10.59 -6.02
C ALA A 226 4.46 -9.46 -5.98
N CYS A 227 4.26 -8.53 -5.05
CA CYS A 227 5.09 -7.34 -4.93
C CYS A 227 6.23 -7.48 -3.92
N ASP A 228 6.32 -8.60 -3.21
CA ASP A 228 7.41 -8.88 -2.26
C ASP A 228 7.69 -10.38 -2.07
N LEU A 229 8.72 -10.70 -1.27
CA LEU A 229 9.12 -12.08 -0.95
C LEU A 229 8.10 -12.86 -0.11
N ARG A 230 7.11 -12.19 0.46
CA ARG A 230 5.99 -12.81 1.20
C ARG A 230 4.82 -13.12 0.28
N PHE A 231 4.99 -12.97 -1.03
CA PHE A 231 3.96 -13.16 -2.06
C PHE A 231 2.70 -12.30 -1.84
N ARG A 232 2.86 -11.11 -1.27
CA ARG A 232 1.76 -10.17 -1.09
C ARG A 232 1.38 -9.50 -2.40
N SER A 233 0.08 -9.29 -2.59
CA SER A 233 -0.44 -8.54 -3.73
C SER A 233 -0.12 -7.05 -3.62
N ILE A 234 -0.24 -6.32 -4.73
CA ILE A 234 -0.09 -4.85 -4.74
C ILE A 234 -1.06 -4.18 -3.76
N VAL A 235 -2.29 -4.70 -3.60
CA VAL A 235 -3.28 -4.18 -2.65
C VAL A 235 -2.75 -4.24 -1.22
N GLN A 236 -2.15 -5.37 -0.83
CA GLN A 236 -1.58 -5.54 0.51
C GLN A 236 -0.39 -4.61 0.75
N CYS A 237 0.51 -4.49 -0.22
CA CYS A 237 1.67 -3.60 -0.10
C CYS A 237 1.27 -2.12 -0.05
N VAL A 238 0.27 -1.71 -0.82
CA VAL A 238 -0.27 -0.34 -0.76
C VAL A 238 -1.02 -0.08 0.55
N ASN A 239 -1.67 -1.09 1.14
CA ASN A 239 -2.27 -0.96 2.47
C ASN A 239 -1.21 -0.71 3.55
N ASP A 240 -0.07 -1.42 3.51
CA ASP A 240 1.03 -1.16 4.45
C ASP A 240 1.60 0.25 4.25
N PHE A 241 1.82 0.66 2.99
CA PHE A 241 2.29 2.01 2.66
C PHE A 241 1.33 3.09 3.19
N ARG A 242 0.01 2.87 3.07
CA ARG A 242 -1.03 3.75 3.62
C ARG A 242 -0.99 3.80 5.14
N SER A 243 -0.85 2.65 5.81
CA SER A 243 -0.77 2.59 7.28
C SER A 243 0.45 3.33 7.81
N VAL A 244 1.61 3.17 7.16
CA VAL A 244 2.83 3.93 7.47
C VAL A 244 2.60 5.43 7.25
N SER A 245 1.94 5.81 6.15
CA SER A 245 1.60 7.21 5.84
C SER A 245 0.76 7.85 6.96
N LEU A 246 -0.31 7.18 7.42
CA LEU A 246 -1.16 7.67 8.51
C LEU A 246 -0.39 7.87 9.81
N ASN A 247 0.48 6.92 10.17
CA ASN A 247 1.32 7.04 11.36
C ASN A 247 2.32 8.21 11.26
N LEU A 248 2.90 8.44 10.07
CA LEU A 248 3.83 9.53 9.85
C LEU A 248 3.14 10.91 9.85
N LEU A 249 1.90 10.99 9.38
CA LEU A 249 1.12 12.22 9.49
C LEU A 249 0.91 12.62 10.94
N GLN A 250 0.57 11.67 11.82
CA GLN A 250 0.37 11.92 13.26
C GLN A 250 1.67 12.34 13.97
N THR A 251 2.82 11.92 13.47
CA THR A 251 4.12 12.20 14.12
C THR A 251 4.84 13.41 13.56
N HIS A 252 4.75 13.67 12.25
CA HIS A 252 5.53 14.69 11.56
C HIS A 252 4.72 15.89 11.08
N PHE A 253 3.40 15.78 11.01
CA PHE A 253 2.48 16.85 10.56
C PHE A 253 1.36 17.11 11.58
N LYS A 254 1.65 16.82 12.85
CA LYS A 254 0.67 16.89 13.94
C LYS A 254 -0.02 18.25 14.03
N LYS A 255 0.75 19.36 13.92
CA LYS A 255 0.19 20.72 13.97
C LYS A 255 -0.78 20.97 12.82
N ALA A 256 -0.46 20.53 11.62
CA ALA A 256 -1.32 20.72 10.47
C ALA A 256 -2.61 19.88 10.60
N GLN A 257 -2.54 18.65 11.17
CA GLN A 257 -3.70 17.84 11.47
C GLN A 257 -4.58 18.43 12.59
N GLU A 258 -3.99 18.87 13.70
CA GLU A 258 -4.70 19.51 14.80
C GLU A 258 -5.42 20.80 14.37
N ASN A 259 -4.82 21.54 13.42
CA ASN A 259 -5.42 22.72 12.81
C ASN A 259 -6.42 22.39 11.68
N GLN A 260 -6.70 21.11 11.41
CA GLN A 260 -7.58 20.65 10.32
C GLN A 260 -7.17 21.18 8.92
N GLN A 261 -5.88 21.43 8.72
CA GLN A 261 -5.33 21.87 7.45
C GLN A 261 -5.12 20.73 6.48
N ILE A 262 -4.86 19.54 7.03
CA ILE A 262 -4.66 18.30 6.27
C ILE A 262 -5.52 17.15 6.84
N GLY A 263 -5.91 16.26 5.95
CA GLY A 263 -6.51 14.96 6.27
C GLY A 263 -5.52 13.82 5.98
N ARG A 264 -5.61 13.21 4.80
CA ARG A 264 -4.75 12.11 4.39
C ARG A 264 -4.41 12.12 2.89
N VAL A 265 -3.34 11.45 2.53
CA VAL A 265 -3.03 11.08 1.15
C VAL A 265 -3.65 9.72 0.87
N GLU A 266 -4.42 9.61 -0.21
CA GLU A 266 -4.99 8.32 -0.65
C GLU A 266 -4.06 7.65 -1.67
N PHE A 267 -3.78 6.37 -1.46
CA PHE A 267 -2.96 5.54 -2.35
C PHE A 267 -3.84 4.46 -2.97
N LEU A 268 -3.92 4.41 -4.30
CA LEU A 268 -4.73 3.42 -5.01
C LEU A 268 -3.83 2.55 -5.92
N PRO A 269 -3.92 1.21 -5.77
CA PRO A 269 -3.14 0.28 -6.57
C PRO A 269 -3.67 0.19 -8.01
N VAL A 270 -2.75 0.01 -8.96
CA VAL A 270 -3.05 -0.26 -10.36
C VAL A 270 -2.46 -1.62 -10.72
N ASN A 271 -3.30 -2.57 -11.07
CA ASN A 271 -2.90 -3.92 -11.46
C ASN A 271 -2.90 -4.06 -12.99
N TRP A 272 -1.78 -4.50 -13.54
CA TRP A 272 -1.62 -4.73 -14.98
C TRP A 272 -1.21 -6.18 -15.32
N HIS A 273 -0.68 -6.93 -14.36
CA HIS A 273 -0.20 -8.29 -14.56
C HIS A 273 -1.33 -9.25 -14.93
N SER A 274 -2.41 -9.30 -14.14
CA SER A 274 -3.52 -10.22 -14.37
C SER A 274 -4.19 -10.02 -15.74
N PRO A 275 -4.48 -8.79 -16.22
CA PRO A 275 -4.97 -8.57 -17.57
C PRO A 275 -4.02 -9.04 -18.67
N LEU A 276 -2.68 -8.86 -18.51
CA LEU A 276 -1.68 -9.35 -19.46
C LEU A 276 -1.74 -10.88 -19.59
N HIS A 277 -1.69 -11.59 -18.47
CA HIS A 277 -1.71 -13.06 -18.44
C HIS A 277 -3.06 -13.65 -18.86
N SER A 278 -4.13 -12.87 -18.78
CA SER A 278 -5.46 -13.25 -19.31
C SER A 278 -5.57 -13.20 -20.85
N THR A 279 -4.55 -12.68 -21.56
CA THR A 279 -4.54 -12.65 -23.04
C THR A 279 -4.39 -14.03 -23.70
N GLY A 280 -4.11 -15.07 -22.91
CA GLY A 280 -3.85 -16.43 -23.41
C GLY A 280 -2.36 -16.74 -23.55
N VAL A 281 -1.47 -15.79 -23.29
CA VAL A 281 -0.02 -15.98 -23.35
C VAL A 281 0.47 -17.13 -22.47
N ASP A 282 -0.15 -17.34 -21.32
CA ASP A 282 0.20 -18.44 -20.41
C ASP A 282 -0.07 -19.81 -21.00
N VAL A 283 -1.17 -19.95 -21.76
CA VAL A 283 -1.51 -21.18 -22.46
C VAL A 283 -0.46 -21.52 -23.53
N ASP A 284 -0.01 -20.49 -24.25
CA ASP A 284 1.02 -20.66 -25.28
C ASP A 284 2.39 -20.98 -24.66
N LEU A 285 2.75 -20.30 -23.57
CA LEU A 285 3.97 -20.62 -22.79
C LEU A 285 3.94 -22.02 -22.22
N GLN A 286 2.81 -22.46 -21.69
CA GLN A 286 2.68 -23.80 -21.12
C GLN A 286 2.92 -24.90 -22.16
N ARG A 287 2.51 -24.70 -23.41
CA ARG A 287 2.74 -25.64 -24.53
C ARG A 287 4.20 -25.87 -24.83
N ILE A 288 5.05 -24.86 -24.66
CA ILE A 288 6.48 -24.89 -24.97
C ILE A 288 7.35 -25.08 -23.72
N THR A 289 6.77 -24.98 -22.52
CA THR A 289 7.48 -25.14 -21.25
C THR A 289 7.88 -26.60 -21.04
N LEU A 290 9.16 -26.84 -20.77
CA LEU A 290 9.66 -28.18 -20.48
C LEU A 290 9.13 -28.70 -19.13
N PRO A 291 8.90 -30.01 -18.98
CA PRO A 291 8.32 -30.59 -17.78
C PRO A 291 9.28 -30.63 -16.57
N SER A 292 10.58 -30.47 -16.80
CA SER A 292 11.59 -30.48 -15.73
C SER A 292 11.57 -29.17 -14.92
N ILE A 293 11.93 -29.22 -13.63
CA ILE A 293 12.03 -28.05 -12.72
C ILE A 293 10.78 -27.15 -12.76
N ASN A 294 9.61 -27.76 -12.79
CA ASN A 294 8.33 -27.14 -13.12
C ASN A 294 8.05 -25.86 -12.30
N ARG A 295 8.25 -25.90 -10.98
CA ARG A 295 8.03 -24.73 -10.10
C ARG A 295 8.89 -23.53 -10.48
N LEU A 296 10.16 -23.76 -10.81
CA LEU A 296 11.06 -22.66 -11.22
C LEU A 296 10.66 -22.10 -12.57
N ARG A 297 10.23 -22.94 -13.52
CA ARG A 297 9.75 -22.48 -14.83
C ARG A 297 8.47 -21.66 -14.71
N HIS A 298 7.49 -22.12 -13.90
CA HIS A 298 6.31 -21.34 -13.63
C HIS A 298 6.67 -19.97 -13.02
N PHE A 299 7.52 -19.96 -11.99
CA PHE A 299 7.99 -18.71 -11.40
C PHE A 299 8.62 -17.77 -12.46
N THR A 300 9.46 -18.32 -13.35
CA THR A 300 10.08 -17.52 -14.44
C THR A 300 9.03 -16.97 -15.38
N ASN A 301 8.06 -17.80 -15.80
CA ASN A 301 6.99 -17.40 -16.70
C ASN A 301 6.09 -16.33 -16.09
N ASP A 302 5.80 -16.46 -14.81
CA ASP A 302 4.87 -15.56 -14.09
C ASP A 302 5.54 -14.26 -13.62
N THR A 303 6.87 -14.12 -13.75
CA THR A 303 7.60 -12.96 -13.22
C THR A 303 8.62 -12.38 -14.21
N ILE A 304 9.71 -13.11 -14.47
CA ILE A 304 10.84 -12.58 -15.24
C ILE A 304 10.45 -12.26 -16.69
N LEU A 305 9.54 -13.03 -17.26
CA LEU A 305 9.07 -12.81 -18.62
C LEU A 305 8.33 -11.49 -18.81
N ASP A 306 7.78 -10.88 -17.77
CA ASP A 306 7.14 -9.57 -17.84
C ASP A 306 8.06 -8.49 -18.43
N VAL A 307 9.37 -8.57 -18.14
CA VAL A 307 10.38 -7.68 -18.72
C VAL A 307 10.46 -7.89 -20.24
N PHE A 308 10.41 -9.13 -20.69
CA PHE A 308 10.44 -9.45 -22.11
C PHE A 308 9.13 -9.09 -22.81
N PHE A 309 8.00 -9.28 -22.16
CA PHE A 309 6.71 -8.82 -22.65
C PHE A 309 6.67 -7.30 -22.83
N TYR A 310 7.21 -6.56 -21.87
CA TYR A 310 7.31 -5.10 -22.02
C TYR A 310 8.22 -4.66 -23.17
N ASN A 311 9.22 -5.47 -23.55
CA ASN A 311 10.07 -5.22 -24.71
C ASN A 311 9.47 -5.75 -26.04
N SER A 312 8.39 -6.50 -26.01
CA SER A 312 7.66 -6.97 -27.19
C SER A 312 6.61 -5.93 -27.60
N PRO A 313 6.59 -5.46 -28.86
CA PRO A 313 5.60 -4.46 -29.29
C PRO A 313 4.14 -4.85 -29.01
N THR A 314 3.80 -6.12 -29.19
CA THR A 314 2.44 -6.64 -28.98
C THR A 314 2.02 -6.55 -27.52
N TYR A 315 2.83 -7.08 -26.62
CA TYR A 315 2.49 -7.12 -25.20
C TYR A 315 2.73 -5.79 -24.49
N CYS A 316 3.73 -5.01 -24.95
CA CYS A 316 3.94 -3.65 -24.46
C CYS A 316 2.71 -2.78 -24.67
N GLN A 317 2.06 -2.86 -25.85
CA GLN A 317 0.83 -2.12 -26.09
C GLN A 317 -0.27 -2.54 -25.11
N THR A 318 -0.43 -3.84 -24.88
CA THR A 318 -1.42 -4.34 -23.90
C THR A 318 -1.13 -3.82 -22.50
N ILE A 319 0.12 -3.84 -22.05
CA ILE A 319 0.51 -3.36 -20.73
C ILE A 319 0.24 -1.85 -20.58
N VAL A 320 0.68 -1.07 -21.56
CA VAL A 320 0.52 0.40 -21.54
C VAL A 320 -0.96 0.80 -21.60
N ASP A 321 -1.75 0.14 -22.46
CA ASP A 321 -3.20 0.36 -22.56
C ASP A 321 -3.89 0.00 -21.25
N THR A 322 -3.52 -1.12 -20.64
CA THR A 322 -4.09 -1.56 -19.35
C THR A 322 -3.79 -0.57 -18.24
N VAL A 323 -2.51 -0.19 -18.06
CA VAL A 323 -2.11 0.74 -17.00
C VAL A 323 -2.81 2.09 -17.15
N ALA A 324 -2.77 2.69 -18.34
CA ALA A 324 -3.35 4.01 -18.56
C ALA A 324 -4.88 3.99 -18.47
N SER A 325 -5.54 2.96 -19.02
CA SER A 325 -6.99 2.81 -18.96
C SER A 325 -7.47 2.59 -17.53
N GLU A 326 -6.77 1.75 -16.77
CA GLU A 326 -7.10 1.47 -15.36
C GLU A 326 -6.89 2.71 -14.49
N MET A 327 -5.80 3.44 -14.67
CA MET A 327 -5.58 4.73 -13.99
C MET A 327 -6.70 5.73 -14.29
N ASN A 328 -7.13 5.84 -15.55
CA ASN A 328 -8.24 6.71 -15.94
C ASN A 328 -9.58 6.24 -15.37
N ARG A 329 -9.85 4.93 -15.35
CA ARG A 329 -11.05 4.34 -14.77
C ARG A 329 -11.14 4.63 -13.27
N ILE A 330 -10.07 4.33 -12.54
CA ILE A 330 -10.01 4.55 -11.09
C ILE A 330 -10.14 6.04 -10.78
N TYR A 331 -9.48 6.92 -11.54
CA TYR A 331 -9.59 8.37 -11.36
C TYR A 331 -11.02 8.87 -11.52
N THR A 332 -11.71 8.43 -12.57
CA THR A 332 -13.10 8.80 -12.82
C THR A 332 -14.01 8.32 -11.69
N LEU A 333 -13.86 7.07 -11.27
CA LEU A 333 -14.62 6.50 -10.16
C LEU A 333 -14.33 7.21 -8.83
N PHE A 334 -13.06 7.53 -8.58
CA PHE A 334 -12.64 8.26 -7.39
C PHE A 334 -13.31 9.65 -7.31
N LEU A 335 -13.34 10.39 -8.40
CA LEU A 335 -14.01 11.71 -8.44
C LEU A 335 -15.52 11.60 -8.25
N GLN A 336 -16.16 10.56 -8.80
CA GLN A 336 -17.59 10.31 -8.59
C GLN A 336 -17.91 10.06 -7.10
N ARG A 337 -17.03 9.33 -6.42
CA ARG A 337 -17.18 9.01 -4.99
C ARG A 337 -16.75 10.15 -4.06
N ASN A 338 -15.86 11.00 -4.51
CA ASN A 338 -15.31 12.12 -3.75
C ASN A 338 -15.54 13.46 -4.48
N PRO A 339 -16.80 13.93 -4.62
CA PRO A 339 -17.13 15.10 -5.42
C PRO A 339 -16.52 16.40 -4.88
N ASN A 340 -16.13 16.42 -3.62
CA ASN A 340 -15.50 17.58 -2.97
C ASN A 340 -13.96 17.56 -3.06
N PHE A 341 -13.37 16.53 -3.68
CA PHE A 341 -11.92 16.44 -3.82
C PHE A 341 -11.38 17.59 -4.69
N LYS A 342 -10.41 18.30 -4.15
CA LYS A 342 -9.72 19.44 -4.81
C LYS A 342 -8.22 19.27 -4.83
N GLY A 343 -7.73 18.13 -4.32
CA GLY A 343 -6.31 17.84 -4.22
C GLY A 343 -5.67 17.54 -5.56
N GLY A 344 -4.35 17.50 -5.56
CA GLY A 344 -3.55 17.07 -6.70
C GLY A 344 -3.53 15.54 -6.87
N VAL A 345 -2.99 15.12 -7.99
CA VAL A 345 -2.78 13.71 -8.31
C VAL A 345 -1.30 13.48 -8.57
N SER A 346 -0.72 12.45 -7.98
CA SER A 346 0.64 11.98 -8.25
C SER A 346 0.62 10.51 -8.63
N ILE A 347 1.75 10.03 -9.13
CA ILE A 347 1.92 8.63 -9.51
C ILE A 347 3.19 8.06 -8.91
N ALA A 348 3.15 6.79 -8.55
CA ALA A 348 4.28 6.06 -8.03
C ALA A 348 4.44 4.74 -8.80
N GLY A 349 5.66 4.36 -9.14
CA GLY A 349 5.96 3.11 -9.80
C GLY A 349 7.09 2.37 -9.12
N HIS A 350 6.92 1.07 -8.93
CA HIS A 350 7.97 0.19 -8.41
C HIS A 350 8.56 -0.65 -9.54
N SER A 351 9.90 -0.77 -9.58
CA SER A 351 10.58 -1.63 -10.54
C SER A 351 10.14 -1.37 -11.99
N LEU A 352 9.71 -2.39 -12.74
CA LEU A 352 9.17 -2.26 -14.10
C LEU A 352 7.99 -1.27 -14.19
N GLY A 353 7.14 -1.18 -13.15
CA GLY A 353 6.04 -0.23 -13.10
C GLY A 353 6.49 1.23 -13.22
N SER A 354 7.68 1.56 -12.70
CA SER A 354 8.27 2.89 -12.86
C SER A 354 8.67 3.17 -14.31
N LEU A 355 9.18 2.18 -15.02
CA LEU A 355 9.53 2.32 -16.45
C LEU A 355 8.26 2.50 -17.31
N ILE A 356 7.20 1.73 -17.03
CA ILE A 356 5.91 1.87 -17.72
C ILE A 356 5.37 3.29 -17.56
N LEU A 357 5.38 3.82 -16.33
CA LEU A 357 4.93 5.18 -16.05
C LEU A 357 5.83 6.24 -16.70
N PHE A 358 7.14 6.04 -16.70
CA PHE A 358 8.08 6.92 -17.38
C PHE A 358 7.76 7.03 -18.88
N ASP A 359 7.58 5.89 -19.54
CA ASP A 359 7.23 5.84 -20.96
C ASP A 359 5.85 6.47 -21.24
N ILE A 360 4.85 6.24 -20.39
CA ILE A 360 3.55 6.91 -20.49
C ILE A 360 3.71 8.42 -20.38
N LEU A 361 4.44 8.93 -19.38
CA LEU A 361 4.61 10.36 -19.15
C LEU A 361 5.38 11.08 -20.25
N THR A 362 6.44 10.46 -20.76
CA THR A 362 7.25 11.03 -21.85
C THR A 362 6.46 11.18 -23.15
N ASN A 363 5.42 10.35 -23.33
CA ASN A 363 4.58 10.34 -24.52
C ASN A 363 3.23 11.05 -24.35
N GLN A 364 3.01 11.76 -23.23
CA GLN A 364 1.84 12.63 -23.07
C GLN A 364 2.00 13.89 -23.92
N LYS A 365 0.89 14.49 -24.33
CA LYS A 365 0.87 15.77 -25.03
C LYS A 365 0.24 16.83 -24.15
N ASP A 366 0.85 17.99 -24.04
CA ASP A 366 0.21 19.13 -23.38
C ASP A 366 -0.94 19.65 -24.26
N SER A 367 -2.11 19.86 -23.67
CA SER A 367 -3.32 20.25 -24.39
C SER A 367 -3.24 21.63 -25.05
N LEU A 368 -2.20 22.40 -24.75
CA LEU A 368 -1.97 23.71 -25.37
C LEU A 368 -1.31 23.62 -26.75
N GLU A 369 -0.57 22.55 -27.04
CA GLU A 369 0.03 22.36 -28.38
C GLU A 369 -0.90 21.64 -29.38
N GLY A 370 -1.99 21.03 -28.89
CA GLY A 370 -2.92 20.25 -29.72
C GLY A 370 -3.98 21.05 -30.47
N ILE A 371 -4.18 22.32 -30.17
CA ILE A 371 -5.24 23.13 -30.81
C ILE A 371 -4.76 23.76 -32.12
N ASP A 372 -3.48 23.97 -32.30
CA ASP A 372 -2.94 24.58 -33.51
C ASP A 372 -2.48 23.56 -34.57
N ASN A 373 -2.19 22.31 -34.21
CA ASN A 373 -1.72 21.30 -35.17
C ASN A 373 -2.80 20.36 -35.72
N GLU A 374 -4.02 20.30 -35.15
CA GLU A 374 -5.15 19.60 -35.79
C GLU A 374 -5.75 20.41 -36.98
N LYS A 375 -5.29 21.61 -37.25
CA LYS A 375 -5.64 22.42 -38.40
C LYS A 375 -4.69 22.31 -39.60
N ALA A 376 -3.63 21.53 -39.51
CA ALA A 376 -2.91 21.11 -40.72
C ALA A 376 -3.77 20.09 -41.44
N LEU A 377 -4.85 20.55 -42.08
CA LEU A 377 -5.57 19.81 -43.08
C LEU A 377 -4.58 19.41 -44.17
N CYS A 378 -4.28 18.11 -44.24
CA CYS A 378 -3.54 17.50 -45.33
C CYS A 378 -4.20 17.97 -46.61
N THR A 379 -3.53 18.85 -47.36
CA THR A 379 -4.06 19.41 -48.58
C THR A 379 -3.91 18.39 -49.73
N ASP A 380 -4.66 18.58 -50.83
CA ASP A 380 -4.50 17.74 -52.03
C ASP A 380 -3.02 17.73 -52.52
N ARG A 381 -2.32 18.82 -52.28
CA ARG A 381 -0.93 19.00 -52.63
C ARG A 381 0.01 18.10 -51.77
N ASP A 382 -0.24 18.03 -50.46
CA ASP A 382 0.52 17.18 -49.56
C ASP A 382 0.36 15.70 -49.92
N LEU A 383 -0.88 15.29 -50.24
CA LEU A 383 -1.19 13.94 -50.69
C LEU A 383 -0.60 13.64 -52.09
N GLN A 384 -0.39 14.66 -52.90
CA GLN A 384 0.26 14.54 -54.21
C GLN A 384 1.78 14.40 -54.06
N GLU A 385 2.40 15.13 -53.17
CA GLU A 385 3.83 15.03 -52.84
C GLU A 385 4.17 13.70 -52.18
N MET A 386 3.23 13.10 -51.48
CA MET A 386 3.29 11.72 -50.95
C MET A 386 3.11 10.64 -52.02
N GLY A 387 2.95 11.01 -53.29
CA GLY A 387 2.81 10.05 -54.40
C GLY A 387 1.45 9.32 -54.46
N ILE A 388 0.43 9.79 -53.76
CA ILE A 388 -0.88 9.12 -53.74
C ILE A 388 -1.66 9.44 -55.05
N PRO A 389 -2.15 8.42 -55.77
CA PRO A 389 -2.91 8.63 -57.02
C PRO A 389 -4.23 9.43 -56.80
N LEU A 390 -4.67 10.13 -57.79
CA LEU A 390 -5.82 11.06 -57.71
C LEU A 390 -7.11 10.46 -57.14
N GLY A 391 -7.42 9.20 -57.47
CA GLY A 391 -8.61 8.51 -56.95
C GLY A 391 -8.63 8.30 -55.44
N PRO A 392 -7.59 7.68 -54.87
CA PRO A 392 -7.41 7.59 -53.41
C PRO A 392 -7.33 8.95 -52.70
N ARG A 393 -6.67 9.98 -53.30
CA ARG A 393 -6.62 11.33 -52.73
C ARG A 393 -7.98 11.94 -52.51
N LYS A 394 -8.85 11.88 -53.56
CA LYS A 394 -10.23 12.39 -53.45
C LYS A 394 -11.05 11.65 -52.39
N LYS A 395 -10.84 10.33 -52.22
CA LYS A 395 -11.52 9.56 -51.16
C LYS A 395 -11.05 10.00 -49.76
N LEU A 396 -9.74 10.23 -49.56
CA LEU A 396 -9.17 10.72 -48.30
C LEU A 396 -9.67 12.12 -47.99
N LEU A 397 -9.64 13.04 -48.94
CA LEU A 397 -10.13 14.41 -48.76
C LEU A 397 -11.63 14.45 -48.46
N ASN A 398 -12.45 13.60 -49.09
CA ASN A 398 -13.86 13.49 -48.76
C ASN A 398 -14.09 12.87 -47.37
N TYR A 399 -13.29 11.89 -46.96
CA TYR A 399 -13.38 11.29 -45.63
C TYR A 399 -13.05 12.29 -44.53
N PHE A 400 -12.06 13.14 -44.72
CA PHE A 400 -11.68 14.21 -43.79
C PHE A 400 -12.61 15.44 -43.90
N GLY A 401 -13.23 15.69 -45.06
CA GLY A 401 -14.16 16.79 -45.30
C GLY A 401 -15.57 16.59 -44.76
N THR A 402 -16.07 15.35 -44.74
CA THR A 402 -17.41 15.01 -44.26
C THR A 402 -17.60 15.04 -42.75
N ARG A 403 -16.53 15.18 -41.99
CA ARG A 403 -16.60 15.30 -40.50
C ARG A 403 -16.99 16.72 -40.02
N LYS A 404 -17.22 17.68 -40.90
CA LYS A 404 -17.54 19.09 -40.54
C LYS A 404 -19.03 19.40 -40.36
N HIS A 405 -19.94 18.47 -40.64
CA HIS A 405 -21.39 18.73 -40.49
C HIS A 405 -22.14 17.53 -39.93
N SER A 406 -22.14 17.36 -38.60
CA SER A 406 -23.29 16.76 -37.91
C SER A 406 -23.15 16.98 -36.38
N VAL A 407 -23.53 18.20 -35.98
CA VAL A 407 -24.08 18.40 -34.63
C VAL A 407 -25.56 18.64 -34.86
N GLY A 408 -26.35 17.62 -34.66
CA GLY A 408 -27.80 17.66 -34.79
C GLY A 408 -28.41 16.39 -34.22
N ILE A 409 -29.01 16.55 -33.08
CA ILE A 409 -29.82 15.62 -32.30
C ILE A 409 -30.71 14.72 -33.16
N ASN A 410 -30.70 13.38 -32.97
CA ASN A 410 -31.92 12.58 -32.75
C ASN A 410 -31.62 11.10 -32.45
N ARG A 411 -32.53 10.53 -31.71
CA ARG A 411 -32.61 9.26 -30.99
C ARG A 411 -32.78 8.02 -31.91
N PRO A 412 -32.67 6.79 -31.37
CA PRO A 412 -32.26 5.60 -32.11
C PRO A 412 -33.41 4.79 -32.71
N THR A 413 -33.09 4.06 -33.76
CA THR A 413 -33.90 2.92 -34.19
C THR A 413 -32.98 1.76 -34.59
N ILE A 414 -33.21 0.60 -33.98
CA ILE A 414 -32.60 -0.68 -34.30
C ILE A 414 -33.20 -1.20 -35.62
N PRO A 415 -32.42 -1.80 -36.49
CA PRO A 415 -32.79 -3.12 -36.97
C PRO A 415 -31.64 -4.13 -37.05
N SER A 416 -32.09 -5.36 -36.93
CA SER A 416 -31.48 -6.67 -36.90
C SER A 416 -30.56 -7.06 -38.06
N ALA A 417 -29.62 -7.89 -37.68
CA ALA A 417 -28.97 -9.05 -38.29
C ALA A 417 -28.99 -9.22 -39.84
N SER A 418 -27.82 -9.45 -40.40
CA SER A 418 -27.36 -10.69 -41.00
C SER A 418 -26.12 -10.48 -41.89
N GLU A 419 -25.32 -11.53 -41.87
CA GLU A 419 -24.37 -12.03 -42.88
C GLU A 419 -22.88 -11.75 -42.72
N VAL A 420 -22.29 -12.82 -42.29
CA VAL A 420 -21.01 -13.47 -42.50
C VAL A 420 -20.29 -13.06 -43.79
N ASN A 421 -19.01 -12.68 -43.69
CA ASN A 421 -17.94 -13.24 -44.52
C ASN A 421 -16.52 -13.00 -44.00
N SER A 422 -15.75 -14.06 -44.11
CA SER A 422 -14.39 -14.31 -43.59
C SER A 422 -13.28 -13.51 -44.28
N PRO A 423 -12.04 -13.70 -43.84
CA PRO A 423 -10.95 -12.74 -43.98
C PRO A 423 -10.09 -12.95 -45.23
N LYS A 424 -9.40 -11.93 -45.64
CA LYS A 424 -8.23 -12.05 -46.54
C LYS A 424 -7.00 -11.42 -45.93
N GLU A 425 -6.00 -12.26 -45.91
CA GLU A 425 -4.58 -12.03 -45.63
C GLU A 425 -3.93 -10.99 -46.56
N SER A 426 -2.73 -10.63 -46.06
CA SER A 426 -1.59 -10.01 -46.75
C SER A 426 -1.52 -8.49 -46.58
N GLU A 427 -0.39 -7.88 -46.31
CA GLU A 427 0.99 -8.12 -46.77
C GLU A 427 1.96 -7.26 -45.96
N PHE A 428 3.10 -7.83 -45.77
CA PHE A 428 4.40 -7.25 -45.42
C PHE A 428 4.68 -5.93 -46.16
N CYS A 429 5.16 -4.92 -45.44
CA CYS A 429 5.92 -3.84 -46.08
C CYS A 429 7.03 -3.32 -45.20
N SER A 430 8.18 -3.74 -45.49
CA SER A 430 9.41 -3.07 -45.95
C SER A 430 9.91 -1.86 -45.18
N THR A 431 11.07 -2.08 -44.60
CA THR A 431 12.10 -1.15 -44.14
C THR A 431 12.20 0.16 -44.91
N ARG A 432 12.16 1.28 -44.20
CA ARG A 432 12.68 2.56 -44.68
C ARG A 432 13.89 2.98 -43.88
N ASN A 433 14.98 3.19 -44.62
CA ASN A 433 16.23 3.80 -44.19
C ASN A 433 15.97 5.19 -43.59
N VAL A 434 16.36 5.39 -42.35
CA VAL A 434 16.47 6.71 -41.73
C VAL A 434 17.92 7.16 -41.87
N THR A 435 18.10 8.23 -42.61
CA THR A 435 19.35 8.97 -42.70
C THR A 435 19.73 9.53 -41.34
N LYS A 436 20.95 9.24 -40.93
CA LYS A 436 21.59 9.81 -39.74
C LYS A 436 21.81 11.29 -39.94
N ASN A 437 21.26 12.13 -39.11
CA ASN A 437 21.85 13.36 -38.55
C ASN A 437 20.99 13.82 -37.42
N ASP A 438 21.56 13.81 -36.27
CA ASP A 438 21.47 14.64 -35.08
C ASP A 438 21.63 13.79 -33.82
N ASP A 439 22.67 14.08 -33.06
CA ASP A 439 23.04 13.43 -31.80
C ASP A 439 22.11 13.79 -30.61
N CYS A 440 21.00 14.43 -30.89
CA CYS A 440 19.98 14.77 -29.88
C CYS A 440 18.70 13.98 -30.18
N LEU A 441 18.64 12.72 -29.72
CA LEU A 441 17.42 11.93 -29.77
C LEU A 441 16.44 12.51 -28.74
N ASP A 442 15.28 12.87 -29.25
CA ASP A 442 14.11 13.25 -28.47
C ASP A 442 13.81 12.16 -27.42
N VAL A 443 13.64 12.55 -26.15
CA VAL A 443 13.46 11.60 -25.02
C VAL A 443 12.18 10.77 -25.14
N GLY A 444 11.35 11.00 -26.15
CA GLY A 444 10.16 10.22 -26.48
C GLY A 444 10.43 8.78 -26.94
N ILE A 445 11.51 8.13 -26.51
CA ILE A 445 11.87 6.77 -26.90
C ILE A 445 11.15 5.74 -26.01
N GLY A 446 9.85 5.69 -26.15
CA GLY A 446 9.14 4.43 -26.05
C GLY A 446 9.42 3.60 -27.32
N GLN A 447 8.95 2.36 -27.37
CA GLN A 447 9.05 1.58 -28.61
C GLN A 447 8.32 2.33 -29.74
N VAL A 448 8.97 2.54 -30.86
CA VAL A 448 8.51 3.40 -31.98
C VAL A 448 7.13 3.02 -32.53
N SER A 449 6.67 1.79 -32.27
CA SER A 449 5.35 1.28 -32.70
C SER A 449 4.26 1.36 -31.64
N ILE A 450 4.57 1.78 -30.41
CA ILE A 450 3.61 1.82 -29.30
C ILE A 450 2.85 3.13 -29.30
N ARG A 451 1.52 3.02 -29.15
CA ARG A 451 0.63 4.15 -28.96
C ARG A 451 0.30 4.33 -27.49
N TYR A 452 0.74 5.44 -26.91
CA TYR A 452 0.52 5.73 -25.50
C TYR A 452 -0.81 6.42 -25.27
N PRO A 453 -1.71 5.83 -24.45
CA PRO A 453 -2.99 6.46 -24.12
C PRO A 453 -2.80 7.75 -23.33
N ARG A 454 -3.75 8.68 -23.51
CA ARG A 454 -3.76 9.93 -22.75
C ARG A 454 -4.33 9.70 -21.35
N LEU A 455 -3.68 10.30 -20.35
CA LEU A 455 -4.22 10.38 -19.00
C LEU A 455 -5.26 11.51 -18.90
N ASN A 456 -6.34 11.27 -18.16
CA ASN A 456 -7.42 12.23 -17.95
C ASN A 456 -7.07 13.33 -16.94
N TYR A 457 -5.87 13.30 -16.39
CA TYR A 457 -5.32 14.25 -15.43
C TYR A 457 -3.84 14.48 -15.69
N LYS A 458 -3.29 15.51 -15.09
CA LYS A 458 -1.85 15.82 -15.14
C LYS A 458 -1.25 15.48 -13.78
N PRO A 459 -0.37 14.48 -13.69
CA PRO A 459 0.32 14.18 -12.43
C PRO A 459 1.19 15.35 -11.98
N GLU A 460 1.19 15.64 -10.69
CA GLU A 460 2.07 16.67 -10.13
C GLU A 460 3.48 16.14 -9.93
N ILE A 461 3.59 14.93 -9.34
CA ILE A 461 4.87 14.30 -9.03
C ILE A 461 4.82 12.83 -9.48
N PHE A 462 5.95 12.38 -10.02
CA PHE A 462 6.23 10.99 -10.30
C PHE A 462 7.31 10.47 -9.34
N PHE A 463 6.98 9.45 -8.55
CA PHE A 463 7.89 8.73 -7.66
C PHE A 463 8.27 7.38 -8.28
N ALA A 464 9.55 7.12 -8.50
CA ALA A 464 10.05 5.85 -9.00
C ALA A 464 10.83 5.13 -7.89
N PHE A 465 10.38 3.94 -7.51
CA PHE A 465 10.98 3.13 -6.45
C PHE A 465 11.76 1.96 -7.04
N GLY A 466 13.05 1.83 -6.74
CA GLY A 466 13.88 0.75 -7.22
C GLY A 466 13.88 0.62 -8.75
N SER A 467 14.06 1.72 -9.45
CA SER A 467 13.72 1.86 -10.86
C SER A 467 14.84 1.43 -11.81
N PRO A 468 14.54 0.62 -12.84
CA PRO A 468 15.48 0.28 -13.92
C PRO A 468 15.50 1.31 -15.07
N ILE A 469 14.85 2.48 -14.93
CA ILE A 469 14.72 3.47 -16.01
C ILE A 469 16.08 3.79 -16.66
N GLY A 470 17.10 4.14 -15.88
CA GLY A 470 18.43 4.47 -16.40
C GLY A 470 19.03 3.37 -17.25
N MET A 471 18.91 2.12 -16.82
CA MET A 471 19.38 0.95 -17.57
C MET A 471 18.62 0.79 -18.89
N PHE A 472 17.28 0.86 -18.86
CA PHE A 472 16.48 0.70 -20.09
C PHE A 472 16.70 1.82 -21.10
N LEU A 473 16.84 3.06 -20.66
CA LEU A 473 17.20 4.18 -21.53
C LEU A 473 18.55 3.92 -22.22
N THR A 474 19.54 3.44 -21.47
CA THR A 474 20.86 3.08 -22.00
C THR A 474 20.77 1.93 -23.01
N VAL A 475 20.03 0.86 -22.72
CA VAL A 475 19.82 -0.29 -23.62
C VAL A 475 19.10 0.14 -24.91
N ARG A 476 18.18 1.10 -24.82
CA ARG A 476 17.49 1.71 -25.97
C ARG A 476 18.39 2.65 -26.79
N GLY A 477 19.64 2.87 -26.35
CA GLY A 477 20.65 3.68 -27.07
C GLY A 477 20.70 5.14 -26.63
N LEU A 478 19.94 5.56 -25.64
CA LEU A 478 20.00 6.91 -25.10
C LEU A 478 21.25 7.07 -24.22
N LYS A 479 22.15 7.96 -24.58
CA LYS A 479 23.38 8.22 -23.82
C LYS A 479 23.21 9.37 -22.82
N ARG A 480 22.38 10.35 -23.15
CA ARG A 480 22.17 11.58 -22.38
C ARG A 480 20.70 11.98 -22.44
N ILE A 481 20.22 12.57 -21.36
CA ILE A 481 18.93 13.28 -21.30
C ILE A 481 19.24 14.77 -21.46
N ASP A 482 18.49 15.47 -22.32
CA ASP A 482 18.63 16.93 -22.45
C ASP A 482 18.39 17.58 -21.09
N PRO A 483 19.34 18.40 -20.58
CA PRO A 483 19.14 19.11 -19.32
C PRO A 483 17.89 20.03 -19.29
N ASN A 484 17.40 20.48 -20.44
CA ASN A 484 16.16 21.28 -20.54
C ASN A 484 14.89 20.43 -20.64
N TYR A 485 15.03 19.10 -20.79
CA TYR A 485 13.89 18.22 -20.89
C TYR A 485 13.06 18.21 -19.60
N LYS A 486 11.76 18.25 -19.76
CA LYS A 486 10.73 18.07 -18.71
C LYS A 486 9.57 17.25 -19.24
N PHE A 487 8.93 16.51 -18.37
CA PHE A 487 7.72 15.79 -18.77
C PHE A 487 6.63 16.79 -19.27
N PRO A 488 5.89 16.44 -20.33
CA PRO A 488 4.85 17.31 -20.89
C PRO A 488 3.73 17.64 -19.89
N THR A 489 3.45 16.72 -18.95
CA THR A 489 2.29 16.82 -18.05
C THR A 489 2.61 16.62 -16.57
N CYS A 490 3.86 16.30 -16.21
CA CYS A 490 4.29 16.08 -14.83
C CYS A 490 5.37 17.08 -14.43
N LYS A 491 5.28 17.64 -13.23
CA LYS A 491 6.17 18.73 -12.77
C LYS A 491 7.41 18.23 -12.02
N GLY A 492 7.28 17.13 -11.27
CA GLY A 492 8.32 16.60 -10.40
C GLY A 492 8.63 15.14 -10.69
N PHE A 493 9.91 14.75 -10.50
CA PHE A 493 10.36 13.37 -10.67
C PHE A 493 11.39 13.02 -9.61
N PHE A 494 11.09 11.99 -8.81
CA PHE A 494 11.96 11.50 -7.75
C PHE A 494 12.31 10.03 -8.01
N ASN A 495 13.58 9.74 -8.21
CA ASN A 495 14.13 8.40 -8.35
C ASN A 495 14.69 7.96 -7.00
N ILE A 496 13.96 7.07 -6.32
CA ILE A 496 14.21 6.65 -4.95
C ILE A 496 14.69 5.21 -4.95
N TYR A 497 15.86 4.95 -4.35
CA TYR A 497 16.42 3.61 -4.36
C TYR A 497 17.23 3.29 -3.10
N HIS A 498 17.37 1.99 -2.84
CA HIS A 498 18.25 1.47 -1.81
C HIS A 498 19.65 1.22 -2.39
N PRO A 499 20.76 1.48 -1.66
CA PRO A 499 22.12 1.33 -2.22
C PRO A 499 22.45 -0.09 -2.67
N PHE A 500 21.80 -1.11 -2.11
CA PHE A 500 22.01 -2.52 -2.45
C PHE A 500 20.94 -3.09 -3.40
N ASP A 501 20.06 -2.27 -3.93
CA ASP A 501 19.05 -2.69 -4.89
C ASP A 501 19.70 -2.98 -6.26
N PRO A 502 19.72 -4.25 -6.72
CA PRO A 502 20.40 -4.63 -7.96
C PRO A 502 19.65 -4.21 -9.24
N VAL A 503 18.40 -3.75 -9.10
CA VAL A 503 17.53 -3.35 -10.22
C VAL A 503 17.55 -1.83 -10.42
N ALA A 504 17.91 -1.08 -9.37
CA ALA A 504 17.87 0.37 -9.38
C ALA A 504 19.08 0.99 -10.09
N TYR A 505 18.82 2.04 -10.85
CA TYR A 505 19.84 2.81 -11.56
C TYR A 505 19.66 4.31 -11.36
N ARG A 506 20.77 5.04 -11.37
CA ARG A 506 20.79 6.51 -11.29
C ARG A 506 20.33 7.13 -12.60
N ILE A 507 19.73 8.32 -12.49
CA ILE A 507 19.26 9.13 -13.62
C ILE A 507 20.11 10.40 -13.78
N GLU A 508 20.53 11.03 -12.69
CA GLU A 508 21.29 12.27 -12.71
C GLU A 508 22.56 12.21 -13.59
N PRO A 509 23.36 11.10 -13.61
CA PRO A 509 24.50 10.99 -14.51
C PRO A 509 24.15 11.00 -16.00
N MET A 510 22.91 10.69 -16.35
CA MET A 510 22.44 10.81 -17.74
C MET A 510 22.06 12.24 -18.11
N VAL A 511 21.72 13.08 -17.14
CA VAL A 511 21.38 14.49 -17.35
C VAL A 511 22.66 15.35 -17.35
N VAL A 512 23.57 15.12 -16.39
CA VAL A 512 24.80 15.88 -16.18
C VAL A 512 25.99 14.91 -16.08
N PRO A 513 26.43 14.31 -17.20
CA PRO A 513 27.47 13.26 -17.20
C PRO A 513 28.86 13.76 -16.80
N ASP A 514 29.13 15.04 -16.95
CA ASP A 514 30.46 15.63 -16.75
C ASP A 514 30.71 16.06 -15.28
N VAL A 515 29.71 15.88 -14.41
CA VAL A 515 29.80 16.24 -12.98
C VAL A 515 29.57 14.99 -12.13
N GLU A 516 30.57 14.61 -11.35
CA GLU A 516 30.48 13.51 -10.41
C GLU A 516 29.97 14.03 -9.05
N PHE A 517 28.82 13.56 -8.60
CA PHE A 517 28.23 13.90 -7.31
C PHE A 517 27.41 12.75 -6.76
N GLU A 518 27.35 12.71 -5.44
CA GLU A 518 26.60 11.69 -4.72
C GLU A 518 25.08 11.92 -4.80
N PRO A 519 24.26 10.87 -4.77
CA PRO A 519 22.81 11.01 -4.68
C PRO A 519 22.42 11.69 -3.35
N MET A 520 21.22 12.22 -3.29
CA MET A 520 20.67 12.81 -2.06
C MET A 520 20.35 11.70 -1.06
N LEU A 521 21.03 11.73 0.09
CA LEU A 521 20.71 10.80 1.17
C LEU A 521 19.36 11.18 1.78
N ILE A 522 18.42 10.23 1.81
CA ILE A 522 17.12 10.41 2.46
C ILE A 522 17.33 10.42 3.98
N PRO A 523 16.92 11.48 4.69
CA PRO A 523 17.00 11.50 6.15
C PRO A 523 16.17 10.37 6.77
N HIS A 524 16.67 9.80 7.86
CA HIS A 524 15.88 8.85 8.63
C HIS A 524 14.63 9.55 9.19
N HIS A 525 13.48 8.90 9.17
CA HIS A 525 12.21 9.46 9.64
C HIS A 525 12.25 9.98 11.09
N LYS A 526 13.17 9.51 11.92
CA LYS A 526 13.43 10.04 13.29
C LYS A 526 14.38 11.25 13.32
N GLY A 527 14.68 11.84 12.17
CA GLY A 527 15.50 13.06 12.10
C GLY A 527 16.98 12.87 12.42
N ARG A 528 17.55 11.68 12.21
CA ARG A 528 18.98 11.41 12.45
C ARG A 528 19.49 10.37 11.47
N LYS A 529 20.80 10.36 11.23
CA LYS A 529 21.44 9.24 10.54
C LYS A 529 21.35 7.97 11.37
N ARG A 530 21.31 6.81 10.72
CA ARG A 530 21.38 5.53 11.44
C ARG A 530 22.74 5.42 12.15
N MET A 531 22.72 4.95 13.38
CA MET A 531 23.91 4.91 14.26
C MET A 531 25.13 4.23 13.62
N HIS A 532 24.94 3.18 12.81
CA HIS A 532 26.03 2.49 12.13
C HIS A 532 26.67 3.34 11.01
N LEU A 533 25.91 4.23 10.36
CA LEU A 533 26.46 5.18 9.38
C LEU A 533 27.28 6.25 10.08
N GLU A 534 26.83 6.73 11.22
CA GLU A 534 27.62 7.65 12.07
C GLU A 534 28.92 7.01 12.55
N LEU A 535 28.85 5.73 12.99
CA LEU A 535 30.04 4.95 13.36
C LEU A 535 30.97 4.72 12.16
N ARG A 536 30.43 4.42 10.98
CA ARG A 536 31.22 4.24 9.75
C ARG A 536 31.92 5.54 9.35
N GLU A 537 31.24 6.66 9.39
CA GLU A 537 31.84 7.97 9.11
C GLU A 537 32.90 8.35 10.16
N GLY A 538 32.65 8.03 11.44
CA GLY A 538 33.65 8.20 12.53
C GLY A 538 34.88 7.32 12.33
N LEU A 539 34.66 6.06 11.92
CA LEU A 539 35.77 5.10 11.68
C LEU A 539 36.55 5.42 10.40
N THR A 540 35.95 6.04 9.40
CA THR A 540 36.66 6.49 8.19
C THR A 540 37.66 7.60 8.52
N ARG A 541 37.40 8.34 9.59
CA ARG A 541 38.32 9.37 10.13
C ARG A 541 39.39 8.78 11.06
N MET A 542 39.21 7.55 11.56
CA MET A 542 40.16 6.83 12.38
C MET A 542 41.06 5.95 11.51
N SER A 543 42.33 5.73 11.89
CA SER A 543 43.30 4.96 11.10
C SER A 543 42.80 3.56 10.75
N MET A 544 43.27 3.02 9.62
CA MET A 544 42.86 1.72 9.04
C MET A 544 42.97 0.54 10.01
N ASP A 545 43.86 0.61 10.99
CA ASP A 545 44.11 -0.48 11.97
C ASP A 545 42.94 -0.69 12.96
N LEU A 546 42.27 0.40 13.37
CA LEU A 546 41.11 0.30 14.25
C LEU A 546 39.88 -0.27 13.51
N LYS A 547 39.78 0.02 12.25
CA LYS A 547 38.69 -0.49 11.39
C LYS A 547 38.74 -2.01 11.24
N ASN A 548 39.94 -2.58 11.10
CA ASN A 548 40.11 -4.03 10.96
C ASN A 548 39.80 -4.77 12.28
N ASN A 549 40.13 -4.20 13.43
CA ASN A 549 39.85 -4.80 14.72
C ASN A 549 38.35 -4.78 15.06
N LEU A 550 37.64 -3.71 14.72
CA LEU A 550 36.19 -3.61 14.99
C LEU A 550 35.36 -4.53 14.06
N LEU A 551 35.78 -4.66 12.81
CA LEU A 551 35.16 -5.59 11.86
C LEU A 551 35.42 -7.06 12.28
N GLY A 552 36.58 -7.36 12.85
CA GLY A 552 36.90 -8.67 13.44
C GLY A 552 35.98 -9.00 14.62
N SER A 553 35.77 -8.06 15.53
CA SER A 553 34.90 -8.23 16.69
C SER A 553 33.44 -8.40 16.34
N LEU A 554 32.94 -7.65 15.35
CA LEU A 554 31.58 -7.78 14.81
C LEU A 554 31.36 -9.11 14.06
N ARG A 555 32.39 -9.59 13.35
CA ARG A 555 32.38 -10.90 12.68
C ARG A 555 32.33 -12.06 13.67
N MET A 556 32.98 -11.92 14.84
CA MET A 556 32.90 -12.91 15.91
C MET A 556 31.55 -12.91 16.62
N ALA A 557 30.97 -11.75 16.87
CA ALA A 557 29.62 -11.62 17.42
C ALA A 557 28.57 -12.27 16.51
N TRP A 558 28.70 -12.10 15.20
CA TRP A 558 27.82 -12.74 14.19
C TRP A 558 27.97 -14.26 14.16
N LYS A 559 29.21 -14.80 14.26
CA LYS A 559 29.46 -16.25 14.33
C LYS A 559 28.84 -16.90 15.58
N SER A 560 28.70 -16.18 16.67
CA SER A 560 28.03 -16.68 17.87
C SER A 560 26.50 -16.67 17.77
N PHE A 561 25.94 -15.78 16.93
CA PHE A 561 24.49 -15.69 16.72
C PHE A 561 23.95 -16.72 15.71
N THR A 562 24.80 -17.23 14.79
CA THR A 562 24.41 -18.19 13.75
C THR A 562 24.62 -19.65 14.13
N ARG A 563 25.07 -19.96 15.34
CA ARG A 563 25.17 -21.33 15.86
C ARG A 563 23.88 -21.79 16.52
N GLY A 564 22.90 -22.18 15.70
CA GLY A 564 21.89 -23.16 16.07
C GLY A 564 22.36 -24.56 15.64
N PRO A 565 21.93 -25.64 16.31
CA PRO A 565 22.57 -26.94 16.19
C PRO A 565 22.10 -27.72 14.96
N TYR A 566 22.99 -27.97 14.01
CA TYR A 566 22.89 -29.06 13.06
C TYR A 566 24.19 -29.87 13.05
N PRO A 567 24.10 -31.21 12.92
CA PRO A 567 25.23 -32.11 13.19
C PRO A 567 26.26 -32.16 12.07
N ALA A 568 27.47 -32.40 12.52
CA ALA A 568 28.71 -32.43 11.79
C ALA A 568 28.77 -33.48 10.67
N LEU A 569 29.44 -33.12 9.58
CA LEU A 569 30.23 -34.04 8.79
C LEU A 569 31.68 -33.53 8.77
N GLN A 570 32.55 -34.45 9.22
CA GLN A 570 33.98 -34.26 9.38
C GLN A 570 34.71 -34.07 8.05
N ALA A 571 35.66 -33.15 8.02
CA ALA A 571 36.93 -33.33 7.32
C ALA A 571 38.00 -32.57 8.05
N SER A 572 38.98 -33.31 8.44
CA SER A 572 40.21 -32.94 9.11
C SER A 572 41.15 -32.19 8.16
N GLU A 573 41.84 -31.17 8.65
CA GLU A 573 43.29 -31.07 8.46
C GLU A 573 43.88 -29.94 9.31
N THR A 574 44.96 -30.28 9.91
CA THR A 574 45.91 -29.71 10.85
C THR A 574 46.67 -28.49 10.36
N ALA A 575 46.95 -27.54 11.24
CA ALA A 575 48.30 -27.02 11.60
C ALA A 575 48.17 -25.73 12.41
N GLU A 576 48.61 -25.80 13.62
CA GLU A 576 49.73 -25.20 14.33
C GLU A 576 49.55 -23.75 14.83
N GLU A 577 49.64 -23.74 16.16
CA GLU A 577 49.74 -22.61 17.08
C GLU A 577 51.04 -21.81 16.91
N THR A 578 50.97 -20.51 17.17
CA THR A 578 52.02 -19.84 17.95
C THR A 578 51.40 -18.66 18.70
N GLU A 579 51.44 -18.80 20.03
CA GLU A 579 51.22 -17.72 21.00
C GLU A 579 52.42 -16.77 21.01
N VAL A 580 52.17 -15.48 21.17
CA VAL A 580 53.04 -14.57 21.92
C VAL A 580 52.20 -13.42 22.49
N GLU A 581 52.04 -13.39 23.80
CA GLU A 581 51.84 -12.14 24.56
C GLU A 581 53.17 -11.41 24.74
N PRO A 582 53.21 -10.06 24.88
CA PRO A 582 53.45 -9.54 26.23
C PRO A 582 52.82 -8.17 26.59
N GLU A 583 52.46 -8.10 27.84
CA GLU A 583 52.71 -7.09 28.88
C GLU A 583 52.53 -5.58 28.64
N SER A 584 51.86 -5.09 29.65
CA SER A 584 51.58 -3.77 30.15
C SER A 584 52.75 -2.77 30.28
N SER A 585 52.46 -1.50 30.12
CA SER A 585 52.90 -0.48 31.11
C SER A 585 52.08 0.82 30.98
N SER A 586 51.72 1.28 32.14
CA SER A 586 51.09 2.55 32.49
C SER A 586 51.97 3.77 32.21
N GLU A 587 51.37 4.93 31.91
CA GLU A 587 51.62 6.13 32.71
C GLU A 587 50.69 7.29 32.38
N LYS A 588 50.31 8.00 33.44
CA LYS A 588 49.51 9.20 33.51
C LYS A 588 50.28 10.44 33.04
N SER A 589 49.59 11.40 32.43
CA SER A 589 49.68 12.79 32.92
C SER A 589 48.57 13.66 32.35
N SER A 590 48.02 14.44 33.23
CA SER A 590 47.08 15.54 33.08
C SER A 590 47.70 16.70 32.32
N ASP A 591 46.92 17.37 31.46
CA ASP A 591 46.89 18.83 31.44
C ASP A 591 45.62 19.37 30.77
N VAL A 592 45.08 20.35 31.44
CA VAL A 592 43.97 21.21 31.08
C VAL A 592 44.44 22.21 30.02
N ASN A 593 43.74 22.29 28.89
CA ASN A 593 43.70 23.54 28.15
C ASN A 593 42.36 23.72 27.40
N THR A 594 41.72 24.79 27.75
CA THR A 594 40.60 25.45 27.12
C THR A 594 40.95 25.78 25.66
N GLU A 595 40.23 25.23 24.70
CA GLU A 595 40.27 25.72 23.32
C GLU A 595 38.88 25.94 22.76
N GLU A 596 38.79 27.11 22.21
CA GLU A 596 37.64 27.69 21.52
C GLU A 596 37.10 26.78 20.41
N THR A 597 35.79 26.59 20.39
CA THR A 597 35.08 25.94 19.29
C THR A 597 35.25 26.74 17.99
N PRO A 598 35.81 26.17 16.94
CA PRO A 598 35.72 26.82 15.61
C PRO A 598 34.28 26.76 15.12
N VAL A 599 33.73 27.91 14.91
CA VAL A 599 32.48 28.08 14.13
C VAL A 599 32.75 27.55 12.72
N ILE A 600 32.29 26.36 12.43
CA ILE A 600 32.27 25.83 11.05
C ILE A 600 31.25 26.67 10.29
N ILE A 601 31.74 27.64 9.55
CA ILE A 601 31.00 28.27 8.46
C ILE A 601 30.69 27.14 7.49
N LYS A 602 29.43 26.71 7.42
CA LYS A 602 28.94 25.89 6.32
C LYS A 602 29.08 26.74 5.07
N GLU A 603 30.11 26.48 4.28
CA GLU A 603 30.12 26.91 2.87
C GLU A 603 28.89 26.32 2.24
N GLU A 604 27.93 27.15 1.89
CA GLU A 604 26.80 26.77 1.03
C GLU A 604 27.40 26.34 -0.32
N VAL A 605 27.52 25.06 -0.53
CA VAL A 605 27.87 24.50 -1.84
C VAL A 605 26.79 24.99 -2.81
N PRO A 606 27.16 25.66 -3.92
CA PRO A 606 26.17 26.19 -4.85
C PRO A 606 25.26 25.04 -5.32
N PRO A 607 23.95 25.28 -5.47
CA PRO A 607 23.01 24.24 -5.82
C PRO A 607 23.44 23.63 -7.16
N ILE A 608 23.64 22.30 -7.15
CA ILE A 608 24.02 21.54 -8.34
C ILE A 608 22.81 21.57 -9.29
N ASN A 609 22.98 22.12 -10.48
CA ASN A 609 21.94 22.15 -11.50
C ASN A 609 21.90 20.78 -12.19
N VAL A 610 20.85 19.99 -11.89
CA VAL A 610 20.61 18.65 -12.47
C VAL A 610 19.61 18.68 -13.63
N GLY A 611 19.40 19.82 -14.25
CA GLY A 611 18.47 19.97 -15.38
C GLY A 611 17.02 20.11 -14.93
N MET A 612 16.09 20.08 -15.91
CA MET A 612 14.69 20.45 -15.73
C MET A 612 13.74 19.28 -15.52
N LEU A 613 14.24 18.04 -15.54
CA LEU A 613 13.41 16.83 -15.39
C LEU A 613 12.66 16.79 -14.03
N ASN A 614 13.25 17.39 -13.00
CA ASN A 614 12.60 17.64 -11.69
C ASN A 614 12.58 19.16 -11.37
N GLY A 615 12.27 19.98 -12.35
CA GLY A 615 12.15 21.42 -12.13
C GLY A 615 13.43 22.13 -11.62
N GLY A 616 14.61 21.56 -11.88
CA GLY A 616 15.90 22.06 -11.38
C GLY A 616 16.33 21.47 -10.03
N GLN A 617 15.48 20.66 -9.40
CA GLN A 617 15.80 19.99 -8.14
C GLN A 617 16.46 18.63 -8.39
N ARG A 618 17.07 18.07 -7.33
CA ARG A 618 17.70 16.74 -7.36
C ARG A 618 16.68 15.66 -7.74
N ILE A 619 17.18 14.61 -8.42
CA ILE A 619 16.37 13.50 -8.94
C ILE A 619 16.65 12.23 -8.17
N ASP A 620 17.94 11.92 -7.94
CA ASP A 620 18.40 10.66 -7.34
C ASP A 620 18.43 10.77 -5.82
N TYR A 621 17.60 9.96 -5.15
CA TYR A 621 17.47 9.87 -3.70
C TYR A 621 17.78 8.46 -3.22
N VAL A 622 18.72 8.33 -2.28
CA VAL A 622 19.18 7.05 -1.76
C VAL A 622 18.75 6.84 -0.31
N LEU A 623 18.21 5.66 -0.02
CA LEU A 623 17.87 5.23 1.34
C LEU A 623 19.12 4.93 2.15
N GLN A 624 19.02 5.07 3.46
CA GLN A 624 20.06 4.64 4.38
C GLN A 624 19.97 3.13 4.62
N GLU A 625 21.08 2.43 4.42
CA GLU A 625 21.20 0.99 4.72
C GLU A 625 20.97 0.70 6.21
N LYS A 626 20.42 -0.46 6.53
CA LYS A 626 20.31 -0.93 7.92
C LYS A 626 21.63 -1.57 8.40
N PRO A 627 21.91 -1.57 9.72
CA PRO A 627 23.14 -2.14 10.23
C PRO A 627 23.42 -3.57 9.78
N ILE A 628 22.38 -4.39 9.70
CA ILE A 628 22.49 -5.79 9.30
C ILE A 628 22.77 -5.95 7.80
N GLU A 629 22.32 -5.05 6.97
CA GLU A 629 22.48 -5.08 5.51
C GLU A 629 23.94 -4.81 5.10
N SER A 630 24.66 -4.00 5.89
CA SER A 630 26.08 -3.69 5.66
C SER A 630 27.02 -4.87 5.84
N PHE A 631 26.58 -5.96 6.52
CA PHE A 631 27.43 -7.15 6.71
C PHE A 631 27.52 -8.05 5.48
N ASN A 632 26.45 -8.11 4.68
CA ASN A 632 26.43 -8.92 3.46
C ASN A 632 25.40 -8.34 2.49
N GLU A 633 25.85 -7.42 1.66
CA GLU A 633 25.07 -6.74 0.62
C GLU A 633 24.38 -7.72 -0.34
N TYR A 634 25.04 -8.84 -0.69
CA TYR A 634 24.48 -9.83 -1.60
C TYR A 634 23.31 -10.61 -0.99
N LEU A 635 23.35 -10.87 0.31
CA LEU A 635 22.26 -11.57 1.01
C LEU A 635 21.00 -10.71 1.06
N PHE A 636 21.16 -9.40 1.19
CA PHE A 636 20.05 -8.46 1.32
C PHE A 636 19.64 -7.79 0.01
N ALA A 637 20.37 -8.04 -1.09
CA ALA A 637 20.12 -7.40 -2.38
C ALA A 637 18.66 -7.53 -2.85
N LEU A 638 18.09 -8.75 -2.82
CA LEU A 638 16.71 -8.97 -3.23
C LEU A 638 15.71 -8.29 -2.28
N GLN A 639 15.98 -8.32 -0.97
CA GLN A 639 15.15 -7.65 0.01
C GLN A 639 15.21 -6.12 -0.15
N SER A 640 16.37 -5.58 -0.53
CA SER A 640 16.56 -4.16 -0.80
C SER A 640 15.71 -3.65 -1.96
N HIS A 641 15.45 -4.50 -2.97
CA HIS A 641 14.54 -4.17 -4.07
C HIS A 641 13.06 -4.09 -3.64
N LEU A 642 12.71 -4.70 -2.52
CA LEU A 642 11.33 -4.83 -2.04
C LEU A 642 11.04 -4.02 -0.76
N CYS A 643 12.05 -3.31 -0.23
CA CYS A 643 11.94 -2.62 1.06
C CYS A 643 11.06 -1.36 1.05
N TYR A 644 10.74 -0.83 -0.13
CA TYR A 644 10.07 0.48 -0.28
C TYR A 644 8.67 0.51 0.30
N TRP A 645 7.95 -0.62 0.30
CA TRP A 645 6.57 -0.72 0.74
C TRP A 645 6.34 -0.46 2.23
N GLU A 646 7.34 -0.78 3.05
CA GLU A 646 7.31 -0.65 4.51
C GLU A 646 8.32 0.40 5.01
N SER A 647 8.99 1.13 4.11
CA SER A 647 10.02 2.10 4.44
C SER A 647 9.41 3.42 4.91
N GLU A 648 9.45 3.68 6.20
CA GLU A 648 9.03 4.95 6.79
C GLU A 648 9.77 6.16 6.18
N ASP A 649 11.06 5.99 5.85
CA ASP A 649 11.88 7.03 5.24
C ASP A 649 11.39 7.34 3.81
N THR A 650 11.02 6.32 3.02
CA THR A 650 10.43 6.50 1.69
C THR A 650 9.08 7.20 1.76
N VAL A 651 8.20 6.72 2.64
CA VAL A 651 6.84 7.27 2.78
C VAL A 651 6.91 8.73 3.27
N LEU A 652 7.81 9.03 4.22
CA LEU A 652 7.97 10.39 4.72
C LEU A 652 8.46 11.37 3.63
N LEU A 653 9.38 10.93 2.76
CA LEU A 653 9.80 11.73 1.61
C LEU A 653 8.62 12.00 0.68
N VAL A 654 7.83 10.99 0.35
CA VAL A 654 6.63 11.13 -0.49
C VAL A 654 5.65 12.14 0.11
N LEU A 655 5.34 12.01 1.40
CA LEU A 655 4.43 12.93 2.10
C LEU A 655 4.99 14.36 2.12
N LYS A 656 6.27 14.51 2.43
CA LYS A 656 6.95 15.81 2.46
C LYS A 656 6.83 16.53 1.13
N GLU A 657 7.17 15.84 0.03
CA GLU A 657 7.14 16.45 -1.30
C GLU A 657 5.70 16.80 -1.75
N ILE A 658 4.71 15.94 -1.43
CA ILE A 658 3.30 16.21 -1.71
C ILE A 658 2.82 17.44 -0.91
N TYR A 659 3.00 17.47 0.39
CA TYR A 659 2.48 18.56 1.23
C TYR A 659 3.25 19.86 1.03
N GLN A 660 4.53 19.79 0.65
CA GLN A 660 5.30 20.98 0.29
C GLN A 660 4.71 21.71 -0.93
N THR A 661 4.11 21.01 -1.90
CA THR A 661 3.39 21.63 -3.01
C THR A 661 2.18 22.44 -2.55
N GLN A 662 1.64 22.12 -1.38
CA GLN A 662 0.50 22.77 -0.75
C GLN A 662 0.93 23.85 0.30
N GLY A 663 2.25 24.08 0.45
CA GLY A 663 2.80 25.02 1.41
C GLY A 663 2.79 24.51 2.86
N ILE A 664 2.67 23.19 3.06
CA ILE A 664 2.66 22.55 4.38
C ILE A 664 4.00 21.85 4.58
N PHE A 665 4.62 22.09 5.72
CA PHE A 665 5.96 21.60 6.04
C PHE A 665 5.94 20.71 7.28
N LEU A 666 7.00 19.91 7.44
CA LEU A 666 7.20 19.09 8.62
C LEU A 666 7.24 19.96 9.89
N ASP A 667 6.68 19.45 10.99
CA ASP A 667 6.69 20.13 12.29
C ASP A 667 8.10 20.38 12.82
N GLN A 668 9.02 19.49 12.47
CA GLN A 668 10.44 19.58 12.78
C GLN A 668 11.26 19.27 11.52
N PRO A 669 12.26 20.08 11.18
CA PRO A 669 13.14 19.77 10.06
C PRO A 669 13.92 18.48 10.35
N LEU A 670 13.98 17.58 9.38
CA LEU A 670 14.84 16.41 9.43
C LEU A 670 16.29 16.85 9.22
N GLN A 671 17.16 16.48 10.14
CA GLN A 671 18.60 16.81 10.10
C GLN A 671 19.37 15.81 9.23
#